data_df76bce13b5d7fef2302470f58ea4566
#
_entry.id   df76bce13b5d7fef2302470f58ea4566
#
_cell.length_a   1.000
_cell.length_b   1.000
_cell.length_c   1.000
_cell.angle_alpha   90.00
_cell.angle_beta   90.00
_cell.angle_gamma   90.00
#
_symmetry.space_group_name_H-M   'P 1'
#
loop_
_entity.id
_entity.type
_entity.pdbx_description
1 polymer ?
#
loop_
_entity_poly.entity_id
_entity_poly.type
_entity_poly.pdbx_seq_one_letter_code
_entity_poly.pdbx_strand_id
1 'polypeptide(L)'
;MSFTDKVMTPFTPVEVEKVDGKIKVSVIGRTYTIDNGEFFSSIVANGEELLASPMRVVGTEDGEEIVWKVRRTIIQSHTNERAIIVSALESKMFDLNISYEFNYDGLVNCKLRIMTTSYNMAQRLRLEPWPTWKYQLEKLWIEVPMIKEKTSLYSQYPRSDIYQNGEVLYKNAAVRASGDIPEGNIHLPFKALFWVGEDERGLGFVCENGKNRQPIDWKHHVELEENGDERIVRYRLLDSQPVTWDDPRHDATYFFRPLSFDIGIMATPVRPAPKTPFIHNAIQILVNDNVKELAQPIEGYDNHFDFLKSLGITTLVLHETWNLVQNYPCLDQETEASFAWLVKEAHKREMKVMPYFGYEISSLSPTFENDFEKFRTKPRDYFMDATWWRNPPQRDFAVCQNSEYSDFLAEGIQKLNEKYPFDGLYLDGTIYPRGCVNAEHGCGWTDPYGNIQATYPIMGARKLLQKLYSIFEPTGGIINYHSATLNFVAMPYTHMGWTGESIQVDLIREGAGDFPIGFAKTEWTGRNLGVAMEMIAYPNPPKWTIDHATGLGLVHCIIPRPFYPRMNWENVKYLAKIRKAIDKFPFEKADFFPYWRKNDIVASNEQVKCTYYVYEGINGKKQILLFCSNLSTKEALNVAIPLDGYEMKVLNTNAKVNDDGSFDFGMYQCAIISFTER
;
A
#
# COMPACT_ATOMS: atom_id res chain seq x y z
N MET A 1 -7.43 24.26 12.81
CA MET A 1 -6.92 23.36 13.86
C MET A 1 -5.62 22.77 13.39
N SER A 2 -4.56 22.78 14.20
CA SER A 2 -3.39 21.99 13.88
C SER A 2 -3.80 20.52 13.97
N PHE A 3 -3.81 19.80 12.85
CA PHE A 3 -3.90 18.35 12.83
C PHE A 3 -2.71 17.86 13.64
N THR A 4 -2.98 17.28 14.79
CA THR A 4 -2.02 17.11 15.88
C THR A 4 -0.95 16.08 15.54
N ASP A 5 0.29 16.38 15.86
CA ASP A 5 1.41 15.44 15.96
C ASP A 5 1.20 14.43 17.11
N LYS A 6 -0.03 13.96 17.33
CA LYS A 6 -0.39 13.03 18.39
C LYS A 6 -0.31 11.59 17.87
N VAL A 7 0.23 10.69 18.67
CA VAL A 7 0.16 9.25 18.42
C VAL A 7 -1.31 8.82 18.40
N MET A 8 -1.75 8.22 17.29
CA MET A 8 -3.12 7.75 17.07
C MET A 8 -3.21 6.24 17.22
N THR A 9 -4.35 5.75 17.68
CA THR A 9 -4.62 4.30 17.72
C THR A 9 -4.58 3.69 16.31
N PRO A 10 -3.97 2.50 16.06
CA PRO A 10 -3.45 1.56 17.06
C PRO A 10 -1.96 1.73 17.39
N PHE A 11 -1.33 2.81 16.97
CA PHE A 11 0.09 3.02 17.15
C PHE A 11 0.48 3.25 18.60
N THR A 12 1.74 2.94 18.92
CA THR A 12 2.36 3.21 20.21
C THR A 12 3.36 4.38 20.08
N PRO A 13 3.69 5.06 21.17
CA PRO A 13 4.80 5.99 21.18
C PRO A 13 6.08 5.37 20.65
N VAL A 14 6.93 6.19 20.04
CA VAL A 14 8.28 5.76 19.65
C VAL A 14 9.07 5.47 20.92
N GLU A 15 9.67 4.31 21.02
CA GLU A 15 10.57 3.92 22.11
C GLU A 15 12.00 3.92 21.64
N VAL A 16 12.91 4.48 22.43
CA VAL A 16 14.34 4.53 22.10
C VAL A 16 15.15 4.03 23.28
N GLU A 17 15.91 2.96 23.02
CA GLU A 17 16.81 2.36 24.01
C GLU A 17 18.25 2.44 23.52
N LYS A 18 19.18 2.68 24.44
CA LYS A 18 20.62 2.59 24.18
C LYS A 18 21.23 1.54 25.09
N VAL A 19 21.65 0.42 24.50
CA VAL A 19 22.23 -0.72 25.20
C VAL A 19 23.54 -1.13 24.50
N ASP A 20 24.63 -1.23 25.23
CA ASP A 20 25.94 -1.65 24.75
C ASP A 20 26.43 -0.90 23.49
N GLY A 21 26.15 0.40 23.44
CA GLY A 21 26.51 1.25 22.30
C GLY A 21 25.53 1.20 21.14
N LYS A 22 24.62 0.23 21.09
CA LYS A 22 23.55 0.09 20.08
C LYS A 22 22.36 0.97 20.44
N ILE A 23 21.76 1.59 19.44
CA ILE A 23 20.51 2.33 19.56
C ILE A 23 19.39 1.50 18.91
N LYS A 24 18.41 1.12 19.71
CA LYS A 24 17.19 0.47 19.26
C LYS A 24 16.05 1.45 19.26
N VAL A 25 15.31 1.52 18.16
CA VAL A 25 14.09 2.30 18.04
C VAL A 25 12.94 1.36 17.74
N SER A 26 11.96 1.33 18.64
CA SER A 26 10.80 0.46 18.53
C SER A 26 9.52 1.25 18.32
N VAL A 27 8.68 0.75 17.45
CA VAL A 27 7.29 1.15 17.22
C VAL A 27 6.45 -0.11 17.16
N ILE A 28 5.13 0.01 17.16
CA ILE A 28 4.25 -1.17 17.14
C ILE A 28 4.68 -2.21 16.10
N GLY A 29 5.02 -3.42 16.56
CA GLY A 29 5.38 -4.56 15.73
C GLY A 29 6.73 -4.48 15.00
N ARG A 30 7.53 -3.40 15.18
CA ARG A 30 8.78 -3.21 14.45
C ARG A 30 9.88 -2.62 15.33
N THR A 31 11.12 -3.07 15.10
CA THR A 31 12.32 -2.56 15.78
C THR A 31 13.44 -2.37 14.78
N TYR A 32 14.09 -1.23 14.84
CA TYR A 32 15.25 -0.86 14.04
C TYR A 32 16.45 -0.69 14.95
N THR A 33 17.60 -1.27 14.58
CA THR A 33 18.83 -1.18 15.38
C THR A 33 19.95 -0.53 14.59
N ILE A 34 20.61 0.46 15.20
CA ILE A 34 21.84 1.09 14.72
C ILE A 34 22.97 0.67 15.68
N ASP A 35 23.96 -0.06 15.19
CA ASP A 35 25.03 -0.66 15.97
C ASP A 35 26.39 -0.15 15.50
N ASN A 36 26.75 1.09 15.83
CA ASN A 36 28.02 1.71 15.43
C ASN A 36 28.41 1.46 13.97
N GLY A 37 27.44 1.11 13.15
CA GLY A 37 27.55 0.79 11.74
C GLY A 37 27.23 1.98 10.86
N GLU A 38 27.35 1.73 9.58
CA GLU A 38 27.08 2.74 8.55
C GLU A 38 25.59 3.02 8.44
N PHE A 39 24.75 2.01 8.71
CA PHE A 39 23.29 2.11 8.60
C PHE A 39 22.59 1.21 9.63
N PHE A 40 21.45 0.57 9.30
CA PHE A 40 20.79 -0.39 10.20
C PHE A 40 21.53 -1.71 10.24
N SER A 41 21.80 -2.21 11.44
CA SER A 41 22.36 -3.54 11.66
C SER A 41 21.32 -4.64 11.78
N SER A 42 20.05 -4.27 12.11
CA SER A 42 18.93 -5.18 12.25
C SER A 42 17.63 -4.42 12.02
N ILE A 43 16.67 -5.07 11.35
CA ILE A 43 15.29 -4.61 11.18
C ILE A 43 14.38 -5.81 11.46
N VAL A 44 13.68 -5.75 12.58
CA VAL A 44 12.73 -6.79 13.00
C VAL A 44 11.30 -6.34 12.70
N ALA A 45 10.50 -7.20 12.07
CA ALA A 45 9.07 -6.99 11.82
C ALA A 45 8.26 -8.20 12.30
N ASN A 46 7.27 -7.97 13.16
CA ASN A 46 6.48 -9.03 13.78
C ASN A 46 7.34 -10.17 14.40
N GLY A 47 8.40 -9.77 15.12
CA GLY A 47 9.30 -10.69 15.83
C GLY A 47 10.33 -11.41 14.97
N GLU A 48 10.39 -11.14 13.65
CA GLU A 48 11.28 -11.79 12.71
C GLU A 48 12.29 -10.80 12.10
N GLU A 49 13.56 -11.18 12.05
CA GLU A 49 14.61 -10.41 11.39
C GLU A 49 14.42 -10.41 9.88
N LEU A 50 14.60 -9.25 9.25
CA LEU A 50 14.52 -9.08 7.79
C LEU A 50 15.89 -9.03 7.12
N LEU A 51 16.92 -8.53 7.83
CA LEU A 51 18.26 -8.39 7.30
C LEU A 51 19.08 -9.68 7.49
N ALA A 52 19.79 -10.11 6.46
CA ALA A 52 20.75 -11.20 6.54
C ALA A 52 22.09 -10.71 7.14
N SER A 53 22.46 -9.47 6.82
CA SER A 53 23.62 -8.78 7.36
C SER A 53 23.36 -7.27 7.42
N PRO A 54 24.20 -6.47 8.13
CA PRO A 54 23.98 -5.02 8.25
C PRO A 54 23.91 -4.30 6.91
N MET A 55 23.04 -3.30 6.82
CA MET A 55 22.99 -2.39 5.67
C MET A 55 24.28 -1.59 5.57
N ARG A 56 24.70 -1.28 4.34
CA ARG A 56 25.96 -0.59 4.05
C ARG A 56 25.75 0.59 3.11
N VAL A 57 26.60 1.60 3.26
CA VAL A 57 26.80 2.67 2.29
C VAL A 57 28.10 2.38 1.54
N VAL A 58 27.98 1.82 0.36
CA VAL A 58 29.13 1.44 -0.46
C VAL A 58 29.48 2.58 -1.39
N GLY A 59 30.76 2.90 -1.49
CA GLY A 59 31.27 3.95 -2.37
C GLY A 59 32.69 3.67 -2.82
N THR A 60 33.18 4.46 -3.78
CA THR A 60 34.54 4.37 -4.31
C THR A 60 35.18 5.76 -4.31
N GLU A 61 36.36 5.87 -3.73
CA GLU A 61 37.24 7.05 -3.73
C GLU A 61 38.66 6.62 -4.17
N ASP A 62 39.30 7.36 -5.07
CA ASP A 62 40.63 7.01 -5.61
C ASP A 62 40.76 5.58 -6.17
N GLY A 63 39.67 5.02 -6.75
CA GLY A 63 39.62 3.66 -7.29
C GLY A 63 39.49 2.56 -6.24
N GLU A 64 39.39 2.89 -4.96
CA GLU A 64 39.26 1.92 -3.85
C GLU A 64 37.90 2.04 -3.18
N GLU A 65 37.38 0.92 -2.60
CA GLU A 65 36.14 0.97 -1.82
C GLU A 65 36.33 1.84 -0.57
N ILE A 66 35.36 2.69 -0.30
CA ILE A 66 35.37 3.57 0.87
C ILE A 66 35.21 2.75 2.14
N VAL A 67 36.11 2.92 3.08
CA VAL A 67 35.99 2.38 4.43
C VAL A 67 35.47 3.50 5.36
N TRP A 68 34.20 3.40 5.73
CA TRP A 68 33.59 4.34 6.65
C TRP A 68 33.98 4.06 8.08
N LYS A 69 34.45 5.09 8.79
CA LYS A 69 34.70 5.04 10.23
C LYS A 69 33.66 5.86 10.96
N VAL A 70 32.90 5.23 11.83
CA VAL A 70 31.90 5.94 12.64
C VAL A 70 32.61 6.79 13.69
N ARG A 71 32.39 8.10 13.65
CA ARG A 71 32.88 9.04 14.67
C ARG A 71 31.95 9.09 15.87
N ARG A 72 30.64 9.12 15.62
CA ARG A 72 29.62 9.17 16.67
C ARG A 72 28.25 8.80 16.12
N THR A 73 27.41 8.23 16.98
CA THR A 73 25.98 8.12 16.80
C THR A 73 25.28 8.64 18.05
N ILE A 74 24.36 9.59 17.86
CA ILE A 74 23.67 10.29 18.95
C ILE A 74 22.17 10.31 18.73
N ILE A 75 21.43 10.25 19.83
CA ILE A 75 20.02 10.58 19.87
C ILE A 75 19.92 12.10 19.96
N GLN A 76 19.48 12.75 18.88
CA GLN A 76 19.37 14.19 18.81
C GLN A 76 18.10 14.70 19.49
N SER A 77 16.98 14.00 19.27
CA SER A 77 15.70 14.29 19.92
C SER A 77 14.84 13.03 20.01
N HIS A 78 13.95 13.01 21.00
CA HIS A 78 13.00 11.93 21.20
C HIS A 78 11.72 12.49 21.82
N THR A 79 10.59 12.21 21.21
CA THR A 79 9.23 12.45 21.71
C THR A 79 8.38 11.20 21.51
N ASN A 80 7.13 11.21 21.95
CA ASN A 80 6.22 10.10 21.71
C ASN A 80 5.95 9.86 20.19
N GLU A 81 5.99 10.93 19.41
CA GLU A 81 5.63 10.92 17.99
C GLU A 81 6.81 10.59 17.08
N ARG A 82 8.03 10.95 17.52
CA ARG A 82 9.22 10.77 16.69
C ARG A 82 10.53 10.73 17.47
N ALA A 83 11.54 10.09 16.85
CA ALA A 83 12.91 10.16 17.30
C ALA A 83 13.83 10.58 16.15
N ILE A 84 14.83 11.39 16.43
CA ILE A 84 15.87 11.78 15.47
C ILE A 84 17.21 11.28 15.99
N ILE A 85 17.85 10.43 15.19
CA ILE A 85 19.18 9.89 15.45
C ILE A 85 20.10 10.38 14.34
N VAL A 86 21.32 10.75 14.69
CA VAL A 86 22.32 11.21 13.72
C VAL A 86 23.60 10.40 13.88
N SER A 87 24.06 9.79 12.78
CA SER A 87 25.37 9.17 12.66
C SER A 87 26.31 10.05 11.84
N ALA A 88 27.52 10.26 12.33
CA ALA A 88 28.59 10.94 11.62
C ALA A 88 29.72 9.94 11.36
N LEU A 89 30.01 9.75 10.07
CA LEU A 89 31.05 8.85 9.58
C LEU A 89 32.10 9.65 8.80
N GLU A 90 33.30 9.13 8.75
CA GLU A 90 34.39 9.67 7.95
C GLU A 90 35.06 8.60 7.12
N SER A 91 35.57 8.99 5.97
CA SER A 91 36.55 8.25 5.18
C SER A 91 37.86 9.05 5.06
N LYS A 92 38.75 8.61 4.21
CA LYS A 92 39.96 9.35 3.88
C LYS A 92 39.67 10.74 3.29
N MET A 93 38.63 10.85 2.44
CA MET A 93 38.33 12.06 1.67
C MET A 93 36.98 12.68 2.02
N PHE A 94 36.04 11.94 2.58
CA PHE A 94 34.67 12.39 2.78
C PHE A 94 34.16 12.22 4.21
N ASP A 95 33.29 13.14 4.59
CA ASP A 95 32.41 13.03 5.75
C ASP A 95 31.01 12.64 5.27
N LEU A 96 30.42 11.63 5.89
CA LEU A 96 29.03 11.22 5.68
C LEU A 96 28.23 11.44 6.96
N ASN A 97 27.20 12.27 6.89
CA ASN A 97 26.21 12.39 7.96
C ASN A 97 24.92 11.73 7.53
N ILE A 98 24.39 10.84 8.37
CA ILE A 98 23.09 10.21 8.16
C ILE A 98 22.18 10.63 9.29
N SER A 99 21.07 11.30 8.94
CA SER A 99 20.00 11.61 9.86
C SER A 99 18.85 10.64 9.65
N TYR A 100 18.42 9.97 10.72
CA TYR A 100 17.29 9.04 10.74
C TYR A 100 16.16 9.70 11.53
N GLU A 101 15.06 10.01 10.88
CA GLU A 101 13.84 10.49 11.53
C GLU A 101 12.81 9.36 11.56
N PHE A 102 12.65 8.77 12.74
CA PHE A 102 11.66 7.73 13.01
C PHE A 102 10.32 8.36 13.39
N ASN A 103 9.27 7.95 12.75
CA ASN A 103 7.90 8.34 13.07
C ASN A 103 7.18 7.17 13.78
N TYR A 104 6.18 7.47 14.62
CA TYR A 104 5.44 6.48 15.39
C TYR A 104 4.71 5.43 14.54
N ASP A 105 4.44 5.71 13.27
CA ASP A 105 3.88 4.77 12.29
C ASP A 105 4.95 3.85 11.65
N GLY A 106 6.22 4.03 12.04
CA GLY A 106 7.35 3.21 11.61
C GLY A 106 8.02 3.66 10.32
N LEU A 107 7.61 4.76 9.72
CA LEU A 107 8.37 5.36 8.62
C LEU A 107 9.66 5.98 9.18
N VAL A 108 10.78 5.64 8.57
CA VAL A 108 12.10 6.21 8.86
C VAL A 108 12.57 7.02 7.67
N ASN A 109 12.60 8.34 7.78
CA ASN A 109 13.18 9.22 6.77
C ASN A 109 14.68 9.31 6.99
N CYS A 110 15.48 8.78 6.07
CA CYS A 110 16.92 8.80 6.10
C CYS A 110 17.45 9.86 5.14
N LYS A 111 18.25 10.78 5.67
CA LYS A 111 18.94 11.79 4.87
C LYS A 111 20.44 11.59 4.95
N LEU A 112 21.02 11.20 3.81
CA LEU A 112 22.47 11.08 3.65
C LEU A 112 23.01 12.41 3.16
N ARG A 113 24.07 12.91 3.80
CA ARG A 113 24.73 14.14 3.41
C ARG A 113 26.24 13.92 3.37
N ILE A 114 26.82 14.03 2.19
CA ILE A 114 28.23 13.80 1.92
C ILE A 114 28.90 15.14 1.60
N MET A 115 30.08 15.32 2.15
CA MET A 115 30.96 16.47 1.89
C MET A 115 32.42 16.06 2.06
N THR A 116 33.34 16.86 1.58
CA THR A 116 34.76 16.63 1.81
C THR A 116 35.12 16.78 3.28
N THR A 117 36.08 15.96 3.80
CA THR A 117 36.45 16.02 5.21
C THR A 117 36.95 17.41 5.63
N SER A 118 36.35 17.96 6.66
CA SER A 118 36.69 19.30 7.17
C SER A 118 38.13 19.40 7.67
N TYR A 119 38.68 18.30 8.19
CA TYR A 119 40.07 18.23 8.65
C TYR A 119 41.05 18.34 7.48
N ASN A 120 40.90 17.55 6.46
CA ASN A 120 41.73 17.58 5.26
C ASN A 120 41.64 18.93 4.60
N MET A 121 40.46 19.53 4.55
CA MET A 121 40.24 20.87 4.05
C MET A 121 40.95 21.94 4.84
N ALA A 122 40.84 21.94 6.18
CA ALA A 122 41.49 22.92 7.04
C ALA A 122 43.00 22.85 7.00
N GLN A 123 43.58 21.65 6.93
CA GLN A 123 45.02 21.46 6.76
C GLN A 123 45.51 21.94 5.40
N ARG A 124 44.79 21.60 4.36
CA ARG A 124 45.18 21.96 3.00
C ARG A 124 45.02 23.44 2.70
N LEU A 125 44.03 24.12 3.29
CA LEU A 125 43.85 25.58 3.20
C LEU A 125 45.02 26.37 3.81
N ARG A 126 45.92 25.75 4.58
CA ARG A 126 47.11 26.36 5.17
C ARG A 126 48.39 26.14 4.38
N LEU A 127 48.35 25.32 3.31
CA LEU A 127 49.53 25.01 2.51
C LEU A 127 49.68 26.00 1.35
N GLU A 128 50.83 26.66 1.26
CA GLU A 128 51.20 27.47 0.10
C GLU A 128 52.42 26.81 -0.60
N PRO A 129 52.44 26.78 -1.93
CA PRO A 129 51.37 27.15 -2.87
C PRO A 129 50.17 26.21 -2.80
N TRP A 130 48.98 26.73 -3.03
CA TRP A 130 47.75 25.95 -3.03
C TRP A 130 47.84 24.82 -4.08
N PRO A 131 47.88 23.54 -3.65
CA PRO A 131 47.81 22.47 -4.61
C PRO A 131 46.43 22.47 -5.28
N THR A 132 46.42 22.07 -6.53
CA THR A 132 45.16 21.79 -7.23
C THR A 132 44.58 20.50 -6.69
N TRP A 133 43.58 20.61 -5.81
CA TRP A 133 42.94 19.41 -5.23
C TRP A 133 41.67 19.10 -5.93
N LYS A 134 41.55 17.81 -6.18
CA LYS A 134 40.37 17.25 -6.78
C LYS A 134 39.91 16.10 -5.89
N TYR A 135 38.75 16.26 -5.25
CA TYR A 135 38.06 15.19 -4.55
C TYR A 135 37.09 14.56 -5.51
N GLN A 136 37.15 13.26 -5.67
CA GLN A 136 36.25 12.52 -6.53
C GLN A 136 35.57 11.43 -5.74
N LEU A 137 34.21 11.46 -5.74
CA LEU A 137 33.38 10.36 -5.34
C LEU A 137 32.92 9.65 -6.61
N GLU A 138 33.47 8.49 -6.90
CA GLU A 138 33.29 7.81 -8.18
C GLU A 138 31.98 7.05 -8.21
N LYS A 139 31.67 6.32 -7.15
CA LYS A 139 30.47 5.51 -6.99
C LYS A 139 29.90 5.67 -5.60
N LEU A 140 28.59 5.54 -5.50
CA LEU A 140 27.88 5.50 -4.22
C LEU A 140 26.55 4.78 -4.38
N TRP A 141 26.31 3.81 -3.48
CA TRP A 141 25.00 3.15 -3.36
C TRP A 141 24.72 2.68 -1.94
N ILE A 142 23.45 2.39 -1.66
CA ILE A 142 23.01 1.76 -0.41
C ILE A 142 22.75 0.29 -0.72
N GLU A 143 23.36 -0.61 0.05
CA GLU A 143 23.12 -2.04 0.01
C GLU A 143 22.29 -2.47 1.21
N VAL A 144 21.28 -3.27 0.94
CA VAL A 144 20.36 -3.82 1.94
C VAL A 144 20.33 -5.34 1.75
N PRO A 145 21.23 -6.08 2.45
CA PRO A 145 21.24 -7.53 2.41
C PRO A 145 20.08 -8.11 3.20
N MET A 146 19.10 -8.70 2.52
CA MET A 146 17.92 -9.29 3.14
C MET A 146 17.98 -10.80 3.14
N ILE A 147 17.34 -11.44 4.11
CA ILE A 147 17.20 -12.91 4.16
C ILE A 147 16.40 -13.36 2.94
N LYS A 148 17.01 -14.17 2.07
CA LYS A 148 16.45 -14.59 0.78
C LYS A 148 15.08 -15.26 0.91
N GLU A 149 14.92 -16.15 1.89
CA GLU A 149 13.64 -16.85 2.15
C GLU A 149 12.49 -15.89 2.51
N LYS A 150 12.80 -14.71 3.05
CA LYS A 150 11.84 -13.67 3.42
C LYS A 150 11.67 -12.59 2.35
N THR A 151 12.23 -12.81 1.16
CA THR A 151 12.18 -11.87 0.03
C THR A 151 11.83 -12.57 -1.26
N SER A 152 10.68 -13.23 -1.28
CA SER A 152 10.15 -13.93 -2.45
C SER A 152 9.24 -13.06 -3.33
N LEU A 153 8.74 -11.95 -2.79
CA LEU A 153 7.77 -11.05 -3.43
C LEU A 153 8.33 -9.64 -3.56
N TYR A 154 7.84 -8.91 -4.57
CA TYR A 154 8.14 -7.48 -4.74
C TYR A 154 6.94 -6.68 -5.23
N SER A 155 6.97 -5.36 -5.04
CA SER A 155 6.05 -4.39 -5.63
C SER A 155 6.76 -3.09 -5.92
N GLN A 156 6.35 -2.41 -7.00
CA GLN A 156 6.98 -1.19 -7.47
C GLN A 156 5.96 -0.16 -7.98
N TYR A 157 6.27 1.12 -7.78
CA TYR A 157 5.51 2.25 -8.32
C TYR A 157 6.46 3.40 -8.72
N PRO A 158 6.29 4.08 -9.84
CA PRO A 158 5.21 3.90 -10.82
C PRO A 158 5.33 2.61 -11.61
N ARG A 159 4.19 2.12 -12.09
CA ARG A 159 4.10 0.90 -12.92
C ARG A 159 4.36 1.15 -14.41
N SER A 160 4.22 2.41 -14.84
CA SER A 160 4.31 2.83 -16.24
C SER A 160 5.68 2.59 -16.91
N ASP A 161 6.71 2.35 -16.09
CA ASP A 161 8.09 2.21 -16.54
C ASP A 161 8.55 0.75 -16.61
N ILE A 162 7.64 -0.17 -16.86
CA ILE A 162 7.97 -1.57 -17.08
C ILE A 162 8.24 -1.76 -18.57
N TYR A 163 9.53 -1.93 -18.88
CA TYR A 163 9.98 -2.22 -20.24
C TYR A 163 10.41 -3.68 -20.34
N GLN A 164 10.02 -4.33 -21.43
CA GLN A 164 10.58 -5.60 -21.85
C GLN A 164 10.96 -5.49 -23.31
N ASN A 165 12.21 -5.82 -23.64
CA ASN A 165 12.74 -5.75 -25.00
C ASN A 165 12.60 -4.35 -25.66
N GLY A 166 12.66 -3.27 -24.88
CA GLY A 166 12.57 -1.90 -25.38
C GLY A 166 11.15 -1.37 -25.58
N GLU A 167 10.13 -2.18 -25.36
CA GLU A 167 8.73 -1.77 -25.48
C GLU A 167 8.07 -1.54 -24.12
N VAL A 168 7.25 -0.50 -24.02
CA VAL A 168 6.41 -0.26 -22.82
C VAL A 168 5.27 -1.26 -22.81
N LEU A 169 5.24 -2.08 -21.78
CA LEU A 169 4.21 -3.10 -21.64
C LEU A 169 3.02 -2.57 -20.85
N TYR A 170 1.99 -2.15 -21.56
CA TYR A 170 0.71 -1.77 -20.94
C TYR A 170 -0.16 -2.99 -20.58
N LYS A 171 0.03 -4.13 -21.22
CA LYS A 171 -0.69 -5.37 -20.93
C LYS A 171 -0.17 -6.01 -19.65
N ASN A 172 -1.07 -6.29 -18.71
CA ASN A 172 -0.75 -6.90 -17.40
C ASN A 172 0.29 -6.11 -16.57
N ALA A 173 0.33 -4.77 -16.72
CA ALA A 173 1.27 -3.93 -16.00
C ALA A 173 1.20 -4.12 -14.47
N ALA A 174 0.01 -4.37 -13.93
CA ALA A 174 -0.18 -4.64 -12.51
C ALA A 174 0.56 -5.92 -12.07
N VAL A 175 0.36 -7.02 -12.78
CA VAL A 175 0.97 -8.32 -12.47
C VAL A 175 2.49 -8.31 -12.63
N ARG A 176 3.00 -7.48 -13.54
CA ARG A 176 4.45 -7.34 -13.75
C ARG A 176 5.12 -6.39 -12.77
N ALA A 177 4.34 -5.48 -12.19
CA ALA A 177 4.81 -4.53 -11.20
C ALA A 177 4.84 -5.09 -9.78
N SER A 178 4.14 -6.20 -9.55
CA SER A 178 4.03 -6.84 -8.24
C SER A 178 3.86 -8.34 -8.39
N GLY A 179 4.46 -9.10 -7.50
CA GLY A 179 4.31 -10.55 -7.47
C GLY A 179 5.59 -11.26 -7.06
N ASP A 180 5.76 -12.49 -7.55
CA ASP A 180 6.97 -13.26 -7.29
C ASP A 180 8.18 -12.57 -7.93
N ILE A 181 9.30 -12.51 -7.21
CA ILE A 181 10.56 -11.99 -7.74
C ILE A 181 11.05 -12.99 -8.79
N PRO A 182 11.31 -12.55 -10.05
CA PRO A 182 11.90 -13.40 -11.05
C PRO A 182 13.26 -13.96 -10.63
N GLU A 183 13.64 -15.12 -11.18
CA GLU A 183 14.97 -15.68 -10.97
C GLU A 183 16.06 -14.78 -11.55
N GLY A 184 17.23 -14.76 -10.88
CA GLY A 184 18.40 -14.00 -11.27
C GLY A 184 18.37 -12.53 -10.82
N ASN A 185 19.27 -11.75 -11.39
CA ASN A 185 19.42 -10.34 -11.06
C ASN A 185 18.41 -9.48 -11.82
N ILE A 186 17.82 -8.52 -11.13
CA ILE A 186 16.82 -7.61 -11.69
C ILE A 186 17.34 -6.18 -11.60
N HIS A 187 17.19 -5.44 -12.69
CA HIS A 187 17.48 -4.01 -12.75
C HIS A 187 16.19 -3.24 -13.03
N LEU A 188 15.97 -2.19 -12.28
CA LEU A 188 14.76 -1.37 -12.37
C LEU A 188 15.12 0.10 -12.55
N PRO A 189 14.33 0.84 -13.34
CA PRO A 189 14.42 2.29 -13.39
C PRO A 189 14.02 2.91 -12.04
N PHE A 190 14.08 4.22 -11.93
CA PHE A 190 13.65 4.94 -10.73
C PHE A 190 12.24 4.51 -10.31
N LYS A 191 12.09 4.19 -9.03
CA LYS A 191 10.81 3.87 -8.39
C LYS A 191 10.59 4.76 -7.18
N ALA A 192 9.43 5.40 -7.15
CA ALA A 192 9.04 6.23 -6.01
C ALA A 192 8.70 5.37 -4.79
N LEU A 193 8.11 4.20 -5.02
CA LEU A 193 7.91 3.16 -4.02
C LEU A 193 8.49 1.85 -4.54
N PHE A 194 9.21 1.17 -3.70
CA PHE A 194 9.69 -0.17 -3.95
C PHE A 194 9.58 -0.98 -2.66
N TRP A 195 9.01 -2.15 -2.74
CA TRP A 195 8.82 -3.05 -1.61
C TRP A 195 9.30 -4.45 -1.96
N VAL A 196 9.96 -5.13 -1.02
CA VAL A 196 10.34 -6.53 -1.10
C VAL A 196 9.98 -7.23 0.19
N GLY A 197 9.57 -8.49 0.11
CA GLY A 197 9.17 -9.24 1.29
C GLY A 197 8.56 -10.60 0.97
N GLU A 198 7.71 -11.04 1.87
CA GLU A 198 6.87 -12.24 1.75
C GLU A 198 5.40 -11.92 2.03
N ASP A 199 4.56 -12.92 2.14
CA ASP A 199 3.11 -12.72 2.33
C ASP A 199 2.71 -12.19 3.72
N GLU A 200 3.63 -12.09 4.69
CA GLU A 200 3.33 -11.53 6.03
C GLU A 200 4.13 -10.29 6.39
N ARG A 201 5.29 -10.06 5.76
CA ARG A 201 6.19 -8.97 6.11
C ARG A 201 7.13 -8.60 4.98
N GLY A 202 7.78 -7.46 5.12
CA GLY A 202 8.80 -7.03 4.17
C GLY A 202 9.38 -5.66 4.52
N LEU A 203 10.14 -5.12 3.58
CA LEU A 203 10.77 -3.83 3.69
C LEU A 203 10.43 -2.96 2.49
N GLY A 204 9.88 -1.79 2.76
CA GLY A 204 9.54 -0.80 1.76
C GLY A 204 10.54 0.36 1.73
N PHE A 205 10.76 0.89 0.53
CA PHE A 205 11.63 2.02 0.27
C PHE A 205 10.84 3.10 -0.47
N VAL A 206 10.99 4.34 -0.05
CA VAL A 206 10.34 5.49 -0.67
C VAL A 206 11.33 6.57 -1.04
N CYS A 207 11.22 7.04 -2.28
CA CYS A 207 11.99 8.17 -2.80
C CYS A 207 11.06 8.98 -3.70
N GLU A 208 10.67 10.17 -3.29
CA GLU A 208 9.72 10.97 -4.06
C GLU A 208 10.26 11.42 -5.42
N ASN A 209 11.60 11.48 -5.58
CA ASN A 209 12.27 11.88 -6.82
C ASN A 209 13.68 11.31 -6.90
N GLY A 210 14.27 11.41 -8.09
CA GLY A 210 15.64 10.98 -8.39
C GLY A 210 16.69 12.09 -8.27
N LYS A 211 16.39 13.20 -7.59
CA LYS A 211 17.30 14.33 -7.47
C LYS A 211 18.67 13.94 -6.92
N ASN A 212 19.72 14.47 -7.52
CA ASN A 212 21.13 14.19 -7.23
C ASN A 212 21.61 12.77 -7.57
N ARG A 213 20.75 11.88 -8.07
CA ARG A 213 21.11 10.52 -8.46
C ARG A 213 21.64 10.48 -9.89
N GLN A 214 22.69 9.71 -10.09
CA GLN A 214 23.36 9.52 -11.39
C GLN A 214 23.73 8.05 -11.55
N PRO A 215 22.75 7.14 -11.78
CA PRO A 215 23.03 5.73 -12.02
C PRO A 215 23.73 5.54 -13.38
N ILE A 216 24.31 4.37 -13.61
CA ILE A 216 25.03 4.03 -14.84
C ILE A 216 24.17 4.24 -16.09
N ASP A 217 22.91 3.93 -15.98
CA ASP A 217 21.86 4.28 -16.95
C ASP A 217 20.51 4.35 -16.24
N TRP A 218 19.46 4.74 -16.99
CA TRP A 218 18.12 4.89 -16.45
C TRP A 218 17.46 3.58 -15.95
N LYS A 219 17.98 2.40 -16.31
CA LYS A 219 17.48 1.08 -15.88
C LYS A 219 18.08 0.61 -14.56
N HIS A 220 19.11 1.27 -14.07
CA HIS A 220 19.92 0.81 -12.93
C HIS A 220 19.79 1.70 -11.69
N HIS A 221 18.59 2.18 -11.37
CA HIS A 221 18.35 2.90 -10.11
C HIS A 221 18.17 1.97 -8.92
N VAL A 222 17.50 0.82 -9.14
CA VAL A 222 17.27 -0.21 -8.12
C VAL A 222 17.65 -1.56 -8.70
N GLU A 223 18.38 -2.34 -7.91
CA GLU A 223 18.76 -3.69 -8.30
C GLU A 223 18.39 -4.67 -7.20
N LEU A 224 18.02 -5.88 -7.64
CA LEU A 224 17.92 -7.06 -6.80
C LEU A 224 18.95 -8.06 -7.29
N GLU A 225 19.84 -8.45 -6.41
CA GLU A 225 20.91 -9.41 -6.69
C GLU A 225 20.79 -10.60 -5.74
N GLU A 226 20.93 -11.81 -6.26
CA GLU A 226 21.03 -13.02 -5.46
C GLU A 226 22.47 -13.29 -5.09
N ASN A 227 22.75 -13.47 -3.78
CA ASN A 227 24.06 -13.78 -3.27
C ASN A 227 23.96 -14.86 -2.16
N GLY A 228 23.97 -16.12 -2.55
CA GLY A 228 23.81 -17.26 -1.61
C GLY A 228 22.45 -17.22 -0.92
N ASP A 229 22.46 -17.11 0.41
CA ASP A 229 21.26 -17.03 1.26
C ASP A 229 20.75 -15.59 1.46
N GLU A 230 21.40 -14.63 0.80
CA GLU A 230 21.02 -13.22 0.83
C GLU A 230 20.38 -12.80 -0.49
N ARG A 231 19.50 -11.83 -0.40
CA ARG A 231 19.03 -11.03 -1.53
C ARG A 231 19.38 -9.57 -1.27
N ILE A 232 20.27 -9.02 -2.07
CA ILE A 232 20.75 -7.65 -1.90
C ILE A 232 19.86 -6.72 -2.69
N VAL A 233 19.21 -5.79 -2.00
CA VAL A 233 18.54 -4.63 -2.61
C VAL A 233 19.58 -3.51 -2.68
N ARG A 234 19.89 -3.05 -3.89
CA ARG A 234 20.86 -1.98 -4.11
C ARG A 234 20.17 -0.75 -4.69
N TYR A 235 20.33 0.37 -3.99
CA TYR A 235 19.94 1.69 -4.48
C TYR A 235 21.16 2.42 -5.00
N ARG A 236 21.25 2.58 -6.32
CA ARG A 236 22.34 3.32 -6.96
C ARG A 236 22.07 4.82 -6.85
N LEU A 237 23.01 5.53 -6.24
CA LEU A 237 22.99 6.96 -6.06
C LEU A 237 23.90 7.65 -7.07
N LEU A 238 25.15 7.17 -7.22
CA LEU A 238 26.14 7.65 -8.17
C LEU A 238 26.86 6.46 -8.77
N ASP A 239 26.91 6.38 -10.10
CA ASP A 239 27.60 5.31 -10.81
C ASP A 239 27.99 5.64 -12.25
N SER A 240 27.43 6.70 -12.85
CA SER A 240 27.70 7.06 -14.26
C SER A 240 28.93 7.92 -14.43
N GLN A 241 29.10 8.90 -13.54
CA GLN A 241 30.21 9.83 -13.57
C GLN A 241 30.64 10.20 -12.17
N PRO A 242 31.95 10.37 -11.90
CA PRO A 242 32.44 10.85 -10.62
C PRO A 242 31.90 12.24 -10.31
N VAL A 243 31.44 12.44 -9.07
CA VAL A 243 31.17 13.79 -8.55
C VAL A 243 32.49 14.39 -8.06
N THR A 244 32.82 15.55 -8.57
CA THR A 244 34.08 16.23 -8.31
C THR A 244 33.84 17.51 -7.51
N TRP A 245 34.64 17.70 -6.45
CA TRP A 245 34.77 18.95 -5.73
C TRP A 245 36.11 19.58 -6.10
N ASP A 246 36.07 20.64 -6.88
CA ASP A 246 37.24 21.31 -7.37
C ASP A 246 37.75 22.40 -6.38
N ASP A 247 38.93 22.97 -6.70
CA ASP A 247 39.63 23.96 -5.96
C ASP A 247 38.75 25.20 -5.64
N PRO A 248 38.66 25.62 -4.38
CA PRO A 248 37.85 26.75 -3.94
C PRO A 248 38.23 28.12 -4.55
N ARG A 249 39.38 28.24 -5.23
CA ARG A 249 39.78 29.46 -5.92
C ARG A 249 38.87 29.80 -7.12
N HIS A 250 38.20 28.84 -7.69
CA HIS A 250 37.30 29.04 -8.82
C HIS A 250 35.85 29.28 -8.40
N ASP A 251 35.39 28.61 -7.36
CA ASP A 251 34.08 28.86 -6.74
C ASP A 251 34.02 28.28 -5.32
N ALA A 252 34.22 29.12 -4.33
CA ALA A 252 34.19 28.72 -2.92
C ALA A 252 32.84 28.10 -2.50
N THR A 253 31.76 28.43 -3.19
CA THR A 253 30.43 27.88 -2.90
C THR A 253 30.30 26.40 -3.33
N TYR A 254 30.99 25.99 -4.38
CA TYR A 254 30.98 24.62 -4.87
C TYR A 254 31.70 23.65 -3.93
N PHE A 255 32.81 24.08 -3.34
CA PHE A 255 33.65 23.25 -2.46
C PHE A 255 32.93 22.84 -1.16
N PHE A 256 32.00 23.68 -0.68
CA PHE A 256 31.27 23.45 0.55
C PHE A 256 29.85 22.87 0.32
N ARG A 257 29.41 22.69 -0.94
CA ARG A 257 28.07 22.24 -1.23
C ARG A 257 27.96 20.73 -0.97
N PRO A 258 27.20 20.31 0.06
CA PRO A 258 27.03 18.89 0.32
C PRO A 258 26.16 18.25 -0.75
N LEU A 259 26.48 17.02 -1.11
CA LEU A 259 25.62 16.16 -1.87
C LEU A 259 24.64 15.48 -0.90
N SER A 260 23.35 15.53 -1.17
CA SER A 260 22.32 14.97 -0.29
C SER A 260 21.40 14.04 -1.03
N PHE A 261 21.05 12.93 -0.35
CA PHE A 261 20.09 11.93 -0.83
C PHE A 261 19.07 11.66 0.26
N ASP A 262 17.82 11.64 -0.10
CA ASP A 262 16.71 11.28 0.78
C ASP A 262 16.17 9.91 0.39
N ILE A 263 15.95 9.03 1.37
CA ILE A 263 15.32 7.75 1.23
C ILE A 263 14.50 7.43 2.49
N GLY A 264 13.22 7.12 2.30
CA GLY A 264 12.41 6.58 3.39
C GLY A 264 12.48 5.06 3.40
N ILE A 265 12.50 4.49 4.61
CA ILE A 265 12.52 3.05 4.84
C ILE A 265 11.37 2.71 5.79
N MET A 266 10.63 1.64 5.48
CA MET A 266 9.50 1.22 6.31
C MET A 266 9.35 -0.29 6.30
N ALA A 267 9.56 -0.91 7.44
CA ALA A 267 9.25 -2.33 7.61
C ALA A 267 7.73 -2.53 7.67
N THR A 268 7.25 -3.60 7.08
CA THR A 268 5.83 -3.99 7.07
C THR A 268 5.63 -5.32 7.79
N PRO A 269 4.43 -5.56 8.36
CA PRO A 269 3.20 -4.78 8.23
C PRO A 269 3.28 -3.43 8.93
N VAL A 270 2.58 -2.44 8.35
CA VAL A 270 2.62 -1.05 8.84
C VAL A 270 1.75 -0.82 10.07
N ARG A 271 0.87 -1.75 10.34
CA ARG A 271 0.00 -1.83 11.52
C ARG A 271 -0.32 -3.31 11.81
N PRO A 272 -0.80 -3.65 13.02
CA PRO A 272 -1.22 -5.03 13.31
C PRO A 272 -2.24 -5.51 12.28
N ALA A 273 -1.95 -6.66 11.65
CA ALA A 273 -2.86 -7.25 10.68
C ALA A 273 -4.16 -7.68 11.38
N PRO A 274 -5.34 -7.34 10.83
CA PRO A 274 -6.59 -7.85 11.35
C PRO A 274 -6.62 -9.37 11.16
N LYS A 275 -6.97 -10.10 12.21
CA LYS A 275 -7.10 -11.57 12.15
C LYS A 275 -8.36 -11.99 11.39
N THR A 276 -9.43 -11.19 11.49
CA THR A 276 -10.61 -11.40 10.67
C THR A 276 -10.39 -10.87 9.26
N PRO A 277 -10.67 -11.67 8.21
CA PRO A 277 -10.58 -11.18 6.84
C PRO A 277 -11.70 -10.18 6.48
N PHE A 278 -12.69 -9.99 7.36
CA PHE A 278 -13.87 -9.16 7.10
C PHE A 278 -14.10 -8.17 8.23
N ILE A 279 -13.81 -6.89 7.99
CA ILE A 279 -14.02 -5.83 8.97
C ILE A 279 -15.48 -5.37 8.96
N HIS A 280 -16.10 -5.32 7.78
CA HIS A 280 -17.48 -4.84 7.60
C HIS A 280 -18.23 -5.69 6.60
N ASN A 281 -19.55 -5.77 6.78
CA ASN A 281 -20.44 -6.24 5.74
C ASN A 281 -20.95 -5.03 4.96
N ALA A 282 -20.14 -4.58 4.00
CA ALA A 282 -20.39 -3.39 3.20
C ALA A 282 -21.00 -3.71 1.85
N ILE A 283 -21.80 -2.78 1.32
CA ILE A 283 -22.18 -2.70 -0.09
C ILE A 283 -21.66 -1.40 -0.69
N GLN A 284 -21.03 -1.48 -1.85
CA GLN A 284 -20.77 -0.32 -2.71
C GLN A 284 -22.05 -0.02 -3.48
N ILE A 285 -22.52 1.23 -3.41
CA ILE A 285 -23.76 1.60 -4.05
C ILE A 285 -23.60 2.86 -4.89
N LEU A 286 -23.98 2.76 -6.16
CA LEU A 286 -24.05 3.88 -7.06
C LEU A 286 -25.47 4.46 -6.97
N VAL A 287 -25.61 5.61 -6.35
CA VAL A 287 -26.87 6.34 -6.28
C VAL A 287 -26.78 7.48 -7.30
N ASN A 288 -27.50 7.34 -8.40
CA ASN A 288 -27.53 8.34 -9.46
C ASN A 288 -28.32 9.57 -8.99
N ASP A 289 -27.62 10.64 -8.61
CA ASP A 289 -28.16 11.98 -8.27
C ASP A 289 -29.31 12.02 -7.25
N ASN A 290 -29.77 10.88 -6.73
CA ASN A 290 -30.90 10.81 -5.83
C ASN A 290 -30.78 9.68 -4.81
N VAL A 291 -30.06 9.95 -3.73
CA VAL A 291 -29.99 9.01 -2.59
C VAL A 291 -31.37 8.59 -2.06
N LYS A 292 -32.42 9.34 -2.39
CA LYS A 292 -33.80 9.01 -2.02
C LYS A 292 -34.38 7.81 -2.78
N GLU A 293 -33.72 7.32 -3.84
CA GLU A 293 -34.04 6.02 -4.44
C GLU A 293 -33.99 4.89 -3.40
N LEU A 294 -33.14 5.03 -2.39
CA LEU A 294 -33.07 4.06 -1.29
C LEU A 294 -34.34 4.00 -0.42
N ALA A 295 -35.23 4.98 -0.52
CA ALA A 295 -36.54 4.97 0.11
C ALA A 295 -37.58 4.18 -0.66
N GLN A 296 -37.32 3.76 -1.90
CA GLN A 296 -38.27 3.04 -2.71
C GLN A 296 -38.42 1.57 -2.25
N PRO A 297 -39.62 0.98 -2.39
CA PRO A 297 -39.84 -0.42 -2.10
C PRO A 297 -39.00 -1.33 -2.99
N ILE A 298 -38.52 -2.43 -2.43
CA ILE A 298 -37.73 -3.43 -3.14
C ILE A 298 -37.92 -4.83 -2.53
N GLU A 299 -38.09 -5.86 -3.37
CA GLU A 299 -38.07 -7.27 -2.96
C GLU A 299 -39.04 -7.61 -1.79
N GLY A 300 -40.17 -6.92 -1.70
CA GLY A 300 -41.15 -7.08 -0.61
C GLY A 300 -40.84 -6.31 0.67
N TYR A 301 -39.83 -5.47 0.66
CA TYR A 301 -39.50 -4.52 1.73
C TYR A 301 -39.95 -3.10 1.37
N ASP A 302 -40.29 -2.31 2.38
CA ASP A 302 -40.75 -0.94 2.20
C ASP A 302 -39.66 -0.01 1.64
N ASN A 303 -38.40 -0.35 1.80
CA ASN A 303 -37.24 0.43 1.32
C ASN A 303 -35.98 -0.44 1.20
N HIS A 304 -34.96 0.10 0.53
CA HIS A 304 -33.67 -0.58 0.34
C HIS A 304 -32.91 -0.80 1.63
N PHE A 305 -33.01 0.07 2.62
CA PHE A 305 -32.28 -0.07 3.90
C PHE A 305 -32.72 -1.34 4.64
N ASP A 306 -34.03 -1.56 4.74
CA ASP A 306 -34.58 -2.75 5.42
C ASP A 306 -34.26 -4.02 4.66
N PHE A 307 -34.29 -3.98 3.34
CA PHE A 307 -33.83 -5.07 2.49
C PHE A 307 -32.36 -5.39 2.71
N LEU A 308 -31.47 -4.39 2.64
CA LEU A 308 -30.03 -4.57 2.85
C LEU A 308 -29.71 -5.07 4.25
N LYS A 309 -30.40 -4.54 5.28
CA LYS A 309 -30.28 -5.02 6.67
C LYS A 309 -30.67 -6.50 6.79
N SER A 310 -31.70 -6.98 6.06
CA SER A 310 -32.10 -8.38 6.05
C SER A 310 -31.04 -9.31 5.47
N LEU A 311 -30.18 -8.78 4.58
CA LEU A 311 -29.02 -9.46 4.03
C LEU A 311 -27.80 -9.41 4.96
N GLY A 312 -27.92 -8.73 6.13
CA GLY A 312 -26.83 -8.55 7.09
C GLY A 312 -25.86 -7.44 6.68
N ILE A 313 -26.16 -6.62 5.70
CA ILE A 313 -25.32 -5.47 5.32
C ILE A 313 -25.43 -4.39 6.39
N THR A 314 -24.27 -3.92 6.86
CA THR A 314 -24.15 -2.97 7.96
C THR A 314 -23.54 -1.63 7.53
N THR A 315 -22.99 -1.55 6.32
CA THR A 315 -22.29 -0.36 5.85
C THR A 315 -22.64 -0.05 4.40
N LEU A 316 -23.07 1.18 4.17
CA LEU A 316 -23.29 1.75 2.85
C LEU A 316 -22.04 2.53 2.43
N VAL A 317 -21.37 2.10 1.39
CA VAL A 317 -20.27 2.84 0.77
C VAL A 317 -20.84 3.50 -0.49
N LEU A 318 -20.98 4.81 -0.46
CA LEU A 318 -21.47 5.57 -1.60
C LEU A 318 -20.40 5.62 -2.68
N HIS A 319 -20.80 5.44 -3.94
CA HIS A 319 -19.88 5.61 -5.06
C HIS A 319 -19.95 7.05 -5.60
N GLU A 320 -19.07 7.38 -6.51
CA GLU A 320 -18.79 8.75 -7.01
C GLU A 320 -19.98 9.65 -7.33
N THR A 321 -21.16 9.10 -7.64
CA THR A 321 -22.35 9.87 -8.05
C THR A 321 -23.23 10.37 -6.90
N TRP A 322 -22.85 10.16 -5.64
CA TRP A 322 -23.63 10.61 -4.49
C TRP A 322 -23.68 12.15 -4.33
N ASN A 323 -22.70 12.85 -4.91
CA ASN A 323 -22.51 14.29 -4.85
C ASN A 323 -22.60 14.87 -6.27
N LEU A 324 -23.30 15.99 -6.44
CA LEU A 324 -23.44 16.66 -7.73
C LEU A 324 -22.10 17.10 -8.32
N VAL A 325 -21.25 17.71 -7.49
CA VAL A 325 -19.90 18.12 -7.86
C VAL A 325 -18.90 17.11 -7.32
N GLN A 326 -18.27 16.34 -8.21
CA GLN A 326 -17.37 15.27 -7.81
C GLN A 326 -16.22 15.77 -6.91
N ASN A 327 -15.95 15.03 -5.86
CA ASN A 327 -14.87 15.28 -4.90
C ASN A 327 -14.93 16.64 -4.17
N TYR A 328 -16.01 17.39 -4.34
CA TYR A 328 -16.15 18.70 -3.69
C TYR A 328 -16.81 18.53 -2.30
N PRO A 329 -16.11 18.86 -1.21
CA PRO A 329 -16.60 18.57 0.14
C PRO A 329 -17.62 19.58 0.66
N CYS A 330 -17.83 20.71 -0.04
CA CYS A 330 -18.85 21.68 0.29
C CYS A 330 -20.07 21.45 -0.60
N LEU A 331 -21.09 20.82 -0.05
CA LEU A 331 -22.28 20.44 -0.80
C LEU A 331 -23.19 21.64 -1.11
N ASP A 332 -23.89 21.59 -2.24
CA ASP A 332 -25.03 22.45 -2.50
C ASP A 332 -26.19 22.09 -1.57
N GLN A 333 -27.18 22.98 -1.47
CA GLN A 333 -28.27 22.83 -0.52
C GLN A 333 -29.11 21.55 -0.74
N GLU A 334 -29.33 21.13 -1.99
CA GLU A 334 -30.12 19.95 -2.31
C GLU A 334 -29.34 18.65 -1.97
N THR A 335 -28.10 18.56 -2.40
CA THR A 335 -27.19 17.44 -2.08
C THR A 335 -27.00 17.32 -0.57
N GLU A 336 -26.84 18.45 0.13
CA GLU A 336 -26.68 18.49 1.58
C GLU A 336 -27.93 17.93 2.29
N ALA A 337 -29.12 18.35 1.89
CA ALA A 337 -30.39 17.86 2.46
C ALA A 337 -30.57 16.36 2.20
N SER A 338 -30.22 15.91 1.01
CA SER A 338 -30.29 14.49 0.63
C SER A 338 -29.30 13.63 1.42
N PHE A 339 -28.07 14.11 1.59
CA PHE A 339 -27.03 13.42 2.38
C PHE A 339 -27.41 13.36 3.88
N ALA A 340 -27.91 14.46 4.44
CA ALA A 340 -28.39 14.49 5.81
C ALA A 340 -29.52 13.48 6.07
N TRP A 341 -30.47 13.40 5.12
CA TRP A 341 -31.54 12.40 5.18
C TRP A 341 -30.97 10.98 5.13
N LEU A 342 -30.03 10.69 4.23
CA LEU A 342 -29.40 9.38 4.08
C LEU A 342 -28.72 8.93 5.38
N VAL A 343 -27.85 9.78 5.94
CA VAL A 343 -27.14 9.46 7.19
C VAL A 343 -28.15 9.16 8.31
N LYS A 344 -29.20 9.98 8.45
CA LYS A 344 -30.25 9.79 9.45
C LYS A 344 -30.99 8.46 9.27
N GLU A 345 -31.40 8.11 8.04
CA GLU A 345 -32.16 6.89 7.76
C GLU A 345 -31.29 5.63 7.92
N ALA A 346 -30.02 5.69 7.54
CA ALA A 346 -29.05 4.62 7.77
C ALA A 346 -28.82 4.39 9.28
N HIS A 347 -28.56 5.46 10.04
CA HIS A 347 -28.31 5.37 11.49
C HIS A 347 -29.51 4.87 12.29
N LYS A 348 -30.74 5.20 11.90
CA LYS A 348 -31.95 4.61 12.50
C LYS A 348 -31.96 3.08 12.44
N ARG A 349 -31.22 2.49 11.49
CA ARG A 349 -31.12 1.06 11.25
C ARG A 349 -29.77 0.48 11.67
N GLU A 350 -28.97 1.26 12.39
CA GLU A 350 -27.61 0.89 12.83
C GLU A 350 -26.67 0.58 11.64
N MET A 351 -26.94 1.20 10.49
CA MET A 351 -26.09 1.10 9.31
C MET A 351 -25.14 2.28 9.26
N LYS A 352 -23.90 2.04 8.88
CA LYS A 352 -22.84 3.04 8.66
C LYS A 352 -22.93 3.62 7.25
N VAL A 353 -22.46 4.86 7.10
CA VAL A 353 -22.39 5.57 5.81
C VAL A 353 -20.97 6.06 5.57
N MET A 354 -20.43 5.74 4.38
CA MET A 354 -19.10 6.13 3.94
C MET A 354 -19.19 6.77 2.54
N PRO A 355 -19.11 8.10 2.41
CA PRO A 355 -19.10 8.76 1.12
C PRO A 355 -17.77 8.58 0.39
N TYR A 356 -17.85 8.62 -0.95
CA TYR A 356 -16.71 8.64 -1.86
C TYR A 356 -16.07 10.02 -1.93
N PHE A 357 -14.73 10.05 -1.93
CA PHE A 357 -13.90 11.16 -2.38
C PHE A 357 -12.72 10.65 -3.17
N GLY A 358 -12.26 11.43 -4.14
CA GLY A 358 -11.14 11.07 -5.01
C GLY A 358 -10.01 12.09 -4.97
N TYR A 359 -9.20 12.05 -6.01
CA TYR A 359 -7.95 12.80 -6.16
C TYR A 359 -8.03 13.82 -7.31
N GLU A 360 -9.23 14.32 -7.58
CA GLU A 360 -9.51 15.21 -8.70
C GLU A 360 -10.33 16.40 -8.24
N ILE A 361 -10.20 17.51 -8.99
CA ILE A 361 -11.10 18.67 -8.87
C ILE A 361 -12.02 18.74 -10.09
N SER A 362 -13.32 18.86 -9.84
CA SER A 362 -14.33 18.97 -10.89
C SER A 362 -14.38 20.36 -11.49
N SER A 363 -14.59 20.44 -12.83
CA SER A 363 -14.86 21.67 -13.55
C SER A 363 -16.15 22.39 -13.11
N LEU A 364 -17.03 21.70 -12.36
CA LEU A 364 -18.23 22.30 -11.76
C LEU A 364 -18.01 22.80 -10.33
N SER A 365 -16.79 22.63 -9.79
CA SER A 365 -16.47 23.20 -8.47
C SER A 365 -16.73 24.71 -8.48
N PRO A 366 -17.49 25.28 -7.53
CA PRO A 366 -17.75 26.71 -7.46
C PRO A 366 -16.49 27.58 -7.40
N THR A 367 -15.39 27.01 -6.96
CA THR A 367 -14.08 27.67 -6.83
C THR A 367 -13.10 27.26 -7.91
N PHE A 368 -13.53 26.53 -8.95
CA PHE A 368 -12.68 25.93 -9.98
C PHE A 368 -11.69 26.92 -10.61
N GLU A 369 -12.16 28.09 -11.03
CA GLU A 369 -11.35 29.16 -11.65
C GLU A 369 -10.17 29.57 -10.76
N ASN A 370 -10.35 29.57 -9.45
CA ASN A 370 -9.31 29.96 -8.48
C ASN A 370 -8.41 28.79 -8.07
N ASP A 371 -8.95 27.58 -8.04
CA ASP A 371 -8.31 26.41 -7.40
C ASP A 371 -7.62 25.50 -8.41
N PHE A 372 -8.07 25.53 -9.68
CA PHE A 372 -7.53 24.65 -10.72
C PHE A 372 -6.01 24.73 -10.86
N GLU A 373 -5.47 25.94 -11.08
CA GLU A 373 -4.01 26.14 -11.22
C GLU A 373 -3.23 25.84 -9.95
N LYS A 374 -3.84 26.05 -8.78
CA LYS A 374 -3.22 25.81 -7.48
C LYS A 374 -3.14 24.33 -7.13
N PHE A 375 -4.08 23.50 -7.63
CA PHE A 375 -4.20 22.11 -7.20
C PHE A 375 -3.69 21.11 -8.22
N ARG A 376 -3.82 21.42 -9.53
CA ARG A 376 -3.58 20.44 -10.59
C ARG A 376 -2.16 19.92 -10.67
N THR A 377 -2.04 18.66 -11.01
CA THR A 377 -0.76 18.03 -11.38
C THR A 377 -0.27 18.55 -12.74
N LYS A 378 0.99 19.02 -12.84
CA LYS A 378 1.63 19.41 -14.10
C LYS A 378 2.67 18.35 -14.50
N PRO A 379 3.02 18.15 -15.78
CA PRO A 379 2.57 18.89 -16.98
C PRO A 379 1.26 18.37 -17.57
N ARG A 380 0.64 17.40 -16.95
CA ARG A 380 -0.50 16.73 -17.54
C ARG A 380 -1.78 17.56 -17.40
N ASP A 381 -2.32 18.01 -18.51
CA ASP A 381 -3.74 18.35 -18.63
C ASP A 381 -4.56 17.05 -18.68
N TYR A 382 -4.25 16.13 -17.74
CA TYR A 382 -4.96 14.88 -17.64
C TYR A 382 -6.28 15.15 -16.93
N PHE A 383 -7.35 15.06 -17.70
CA PHE A 383 -8.69 15.03 -17.15
C PHE A 383 -9.28 13.63 -17.38
N MET A 384 -10.00 13.15 -16.41
CA MET A 384 -10.97 12.10 -16.65
C MET A 384 -12.23 12.78 -17.16
N ASP A 385 -12.67 12.39 -18.35
CA ASP A 385 -13.92 12.90 -18.88
C ASP A 385 -15.08 12.15 -18.25
N ALA A 386 -15.55 12.64 -17.09
CA ALA A 386 -16.72 12.13 -16.40
C ALA A 386 -18.05 12.57 -17.07
N THR A 387 -17.99 13.10 -18.29
CA THR A 387 -19.14 13.72 -18.96
C THR A 387 -20.22 12.72 -19.31
N TRP A 388 -19.87 11.47 -19.60
CA TRP A 388 -20.82 10.51 -20.17
C TRP A 388 -21.65 9.74 -19.14
N TRP A 389 -21.25 9.73 -17.86
CA TRP A 389 -22.04 9.06 -16.81
C TRP A 389 -22.54 9.99 -15.70
N ARG A 390 -22.18 11.28 -15.74
CA ARG A 390 -22.60 12.26 -14.75
C ARG A 390 -23.60 13.27 -15.33
N ASN A 391 -24.51 13.72 -14.49
CA ASN A 391 -25.47 14.75 -14.82
C ASN A 391 -25.49 15.83 -13.73
N PRO A 392 -25.08 17.08 -14.00
CA PRO A 392 -24.61 17.58 -15.30
C PRO A 392 -23.22 17.02 -15.67
N PRO A 393 -22.91 17.03 -17.00
CA PRO A 393 -21.57 16.63 -17.47
C PRO A 393 -20.49 17.51 -16.87
N GLN A 394 -19.36 16.88 -16.44
CA GLN A 394 -18.22 17.57 -15.84
C GLN A 394 -16.91 16.93 -16.24
N ARG A 395 -15.81 17.69 -16.13
CA ARG A 395 -14.45 17.20 -16.29
C ARG A 395 -13.76 17.23 -14.95
N ASP A 396 -13.01 16.18 -14.65
CA ASP A 396 -12.26 16.06 -13.42
C ASP A 396 -10.76 16.05 -13.71
N PHE A 397 -10.02 16.89 -12.99
CA PHE A 397 -8.58 17.09 -13.19
C PHE A 397 -7.80 16.58 -11.99
N ALA A 398 -6.81 15.74 -12.25
CA ALA A 398 -5.97 15.18 -11.20
C ALA A 398 -5.22 16.28 -10.43
N VAL A 399 -5.25 16.18 -9.11
CA VAL A 399 -4.59 17.10 -8.19
C VAL A 399 -3.27 16.57 -7.67
N CYS A 400 -2.39 17.48 -7.24
CA CYS A 400 -1.14 17.15 -6.57
C CYS A 400 -1.33 17.16 -5.05
N GLN A 401 -0.99 16.07 -4.37
CA GLN A 401 -1.14 15.97 -2.91
C GLN A 401 -0.15 16.87 -2.13
N ASN A 402 0.88 17.42 -2.78
CA ASN A 402 1.74 18.45 -2.19
C ASN A 402 1.15 19.88 -2.30
N SER A 403 0.03 20.04 -3.03
CA SER A 403 -0.68 21.31 -3.11
C SER A 403 -1.58 21.54 -1.90
N GLU A 404 -2.19 22.73 -1.84
CA GLU A 404 -3.19 23.08 -0.83
C GLU A 404 -4.47 22.25 -0.88
N TYR A 405 -4.66 21.42 -1.95
CA TYR A 405 -5.79 20.49 -2.07
C TYR A 405 -5.95 19.56 -0.87
N SER A 406 -4.83 19.11 -0.30
CA SER A 406 -4.85 18.21 0.86
C SER A 406 -5.50 18.87 2.09
N ASP A 407 -5.25 20.16 2.30
CA ASP A 407 -5.89 20.92 3.37
C ASP A 407 -7.34 21.23 3.04
N PHE A 408 -7.62 21.67 1.83
CA PHE A 408 -8.96 21.94 1.33
C PHE A 408 -9.92 20.75 1.51
N LEU A 409 -9.47 19.56 1.06
CA LEU A 409 -10.27 18.33 1.17
C LEU A 409 -10.48 17.92 2.64
N ALA A 410 -9.41 17.88 3.43
CA ALA A 410 -9.49 17.45 4.83
C ALA A 410 -10.37 18.39 5.69
N GLU A 411 -10.23 19.71 5.54
CA GLU A 411 -11.05 20.69 6.25
C GLU A 411 -12.51 20.64 5.81
N GLY A 412 -12.76 20.46 4.51
CA GLY A 412 -14.12 20.33 4.00
C GLY A 412 -14.82 19.09 4.52
N ILE A 413 -14.14 17.94 4.53
CA ILE A 413 -14.64 16.68 5.09
C ILE A 413 -14.88 16.82 6.60
N GLN A 414 -13.98 17.49 7.33
CA GLN A 414 -14.15 17.73 8.76
C GLN A 414 -15.43 18.53 9.03
N LYS A 415 -15.65 19.66 8.33
CA LYS A 415 -16.84 20.49 8.46
C LYS A 415 -18.13 19.72 8.11
N LEU A 416 -18.07 18.90 7.06
CA LEU A 416 -19.19 18.05 6.66
C LEU A 416 -19.53 17.00 7.73
N ASN A 417 -18.49 16.36 8.32
CA ASN A 417 -18.67 15.35 9.37
C ASN A 417 -19.14 15.97 10.70
N GLU A 418 -18.67 17.16 11.06
CA GLU A 418 -19.18 17.90 12.23
C GLU A 418 -20.67 18.22 12.12
N LYS A 419 -21.15 18.48 10.90
CA LYS A 419 -22.56 18.79 10.64
C LYS A 419 -23.44 17.55 10.48
N TYR A 420 -22.92 16.52 9.82
CA TYR A 420 -23.60 15.24 9.54
C TYR A 420 -22.63 14.09 9.89
N PRO A 421 -22.64 13.59 11.13
CA PRO A 421 -21.70 12.57 11.56
C PRO A 421 -21.86 11.28 10.75
N PHE A 422 -21.05 11.08 9.74
CA PHE A 422 -20.94 9.85 8.96
C PHE A 422 -19.73 9.04 9.42
N ASP A 423 -19.66 7.76 9.02
CA ASP A 423 -18.89 6.76 9.73
C ASP A 423 -17.52 6.44 9.08
N GLY A 424 -17.10 7.21 8.12
CA GLY A 424 -15.82 7.00 7.45
C GLY A 424 -15.81 7.46 6.00
N LEU A 425 -14.80 7.06 5.24
CA LEU A 425 -14.58 7.48 3.86
C LEU A 425 -14.25 6.30 2.96
N TYR A 426 -14.66 6.39 1.72
CA TYR A 426 -14.08 5.64 0.61
C TYR A 426 -13.27 6.59 -0.27
N LEU A 427 -11.97 6.32 -0.41
CA LEU A 427 -11.01 7.19 -1.10
C LEU A 427 -10.52 6.50 -2.37
N ASP A 428 -10.84 7.06 -3.53
CA ASP A 428 -10.37 6.56 -4.80
C ASP A 428 -9.11 7.29 -5.26
N GLY A 429 -8.12 6.53 -5.76
CA GLY A 429 -6.89 7.05 -6.33
C GLY A 429 -5.97 7.89 -5.43
N THR A 430 -6.40 8.19 -4.21
CA THR A 430 -5.74 9.14 -3.29
C THR A 430 -4.39 8.64 -2.78
N ILE A 431 -4.20 7.34 -2.68
CA ILE A 431 -2.99 6.74 -2.10
C ILE A 431 -1.84 6.52 -3.09
N TYR A 432 -2.04 6.74 -4.38
CA TYR A 432 -0.99 6.61 -5.38
C TYR A 432 -0.85 7.89 -6.22
N PRO A 433 -0.19 8.90 -5.65
CA PRO A 433 -0.08 10.21 -6.25
C PRO A 433 0.68 10.16 -7.57
N ARG A 434 0.21 10.90 -8.55
CA ARG A 434 0.84 11.02 -9.87
C ARG A 434 2.08 11.90 -9.81
N GLY A 435 3.04 11.67 -10.70
CA GLY A 435 4.20 12.54 -10.83
C GLY A 435 3.81 13.96 -11.21
N CYS A 436 4.35 14.96 -10.49
CA CYS A 436 4.09 16.38 -10.67
C CYS A 436 5.40 17.16 -10.91
N VAL A 437 5.36 18.16 -11.79
CA VAL A 437 6.48 19.07 -12.06
C VAL A 437 6.14 20.52 -11.67
N ASN A 438 5.06 20.77 -10.95
CA ASN A 438 4.68 22.11 -10.53
C ASN A 438 5.60 22.62 -9.41
N ALA A 439 6.43 23.63 -9.73
CA ALA A 439 7.36 24.21 -8.77
C ALA A 439 6.66 24.89 -7.57
N GLU A 440 5.44 25.39 -7.72
CA GLU A 440 4.63 25.98 -6.63
C GLU A 440 4.28 24.94 -5.55
N HIS A 441 4.20 23.65 -5.94
CA HIS A 441 3.99 22.54 -5.02
C HIS A 441 5.30 21.97 -4.42
N GLY A 442 6.46 22.58 -4.74
CA GLY A 442 7.77 22.02 -4.43
C GLY A 442 8.10 20.76 -5.25
N CYS A 443 7.37 20.54 -6.36
CA CYS A 443 7.51 19.39 -7.24
C CYS A 443 8.38 19.73 -8.46
N GLY A 444 8.94 18.68 -9.05
CA GLY A 444 9.84 18.80 -10.20
C GLY A 444 11.31 19.05 -9.78
N TRP A 445 12.21 18.54 -10.59
CA TRP A 445 13.64 18.74 -10.44
C TRP A 445 14.31 18.61 -11.80
N THR A 446 15.44 19.28 -11.96
CA THR A 446 16.20 19.22 -13.21
C THR A 446 17.27 18.15 -13.10
N ASP A 447 17.26 17.21 -14.06
CA ASP A 447 18.27 16.17 -14.16
C ASP A 447 19.62 16.73 -14.69
N PRO A 448 20.70 15.95 -14.69
CA PRO A 448 22.00 16.40 -15.19
C PRO A 448 22.01 16.79 -16.67
N TYR A 449 20.98 16.41 -17.42
CA TYR A 449 20.86 16.71 -18.86
C TYR A 449 19.99 17.95 -19.14
N GLY A 450 19.47 18.59 -18.08
CA GLY A 450 18.63 19.76 -18.18
C GLY A 450 17.13 19.48 -18.34
N ASN A 451 16.69 18.23 -18.25
CA ASN A 451 15.28 17.88 -18.37
C ASN A 451 14.58 18.03 -17.00
N ILE A 452 13.34 18.52 -17.05
CA ILE A 452 12.50 18.58 -15.85
C ILE A 452 11.86 17.19 -15.61
N GLN A 453 12.19 16.61 -14.47
CA GLN A 453 11.68 15.31 -14.00
C GLN A 453 10.62 15.51 -12.90
N ALA A 454 9.69 14.56 -12.81
CA ALA A 454 8.61 14.62 -11.85
C ALA A 454 9.04 14.26 -10.42
N THR A 455 8.36 14.87 -9.44
CA THR A 455 8.30 14.42 -8.04
C THR A 455 6.98 13.68 -7.84
N TYR A 456 7.00 12.55 -7.16
CA TYR A 456 5.81 11.80 -6.78
C TYR A 456 5.45 12.17 -5.33
N PRO A 457 4.35 12.90 -5.08
CA PRO A 457 4.03 13.45 -3.75
C PRO A 457 3.49 12.40 -2.76
N ILE A 458 4.31 11.39 -2.47
CA ILE A 458 3.98 10.26 -1.57
C ILE A 458 3.77 10.77 -0.13
N MET A 459 4.64 11.66 0.33
CA MET A 459 4.54 12.25 1.67
C MET A 459 3.34 13.18 1.79
N GLY A 460 2.97 13.85 0.69
CA GLY A 460 1.73 14.63 0.60
C GLY A 460 0.49 13.75 0.78
N ALA A 461 0.44 12.61 0.08
CA ALA A 461 -0.65 11.63 0.23
C ALA A 461 -0.71 11.07 1.66
N ARG A 462 0.45 10.71 2.26
CA ARG A 462 0.52 10.28 3.67
C ARG A 462 -0.03 11.35 4.61
N LYS A 463 0.36 12.60 4.44
CA LYS A 463 -0.11 13.72 5.29
C LYS A 463 -1.62 13.92 5.15
N LEU A 464 -2.17 13.82 3.94
CA LEU A 464 -3.62 13.90 3.72
C LEU A 464 -4.33 12.76 4.48
N LEU A 465 -3.89 11.52 4.32
CA LEU A 465 -4.50 10.38 5.00
C LEU A 465 -4.37 10.46 6.52
N GLN A 466 -3.25 10.97 7.04
CA GLN A 466 -3.07 11.23 8.46
C GLN A 466 -4.10 12.22 9.00
N LYS A 467 -4.37 13.31 8.27
CA LYS A 467 -5.42 14.28 8.62
C LYS A 467 -6.80 13.65 8.61
N LEU A 468 -7.14 12.93 7.53
CA LEU A 468 -8.43 12.25 7.42
C LEU A 468 -8.61 11.19 8.51
N TYR A 469 -7.57 10.42 8.81
CA TYR A 469 -7.60 9.46 9.90
C TYR A 469 -7.88 10.11 11.25
N SER A 470 -7.28 11.26 11.53
CA SER A 470 -7.48 11.99 12.80
C SER A 470 -8.92 12.50 13.00
N ILE A 471 -9.69 12.68 11.92
CA ILE A 471 -11.10 13.07 11.97
C ILE A 471 -11.96 11.89 12.46
N PHE A 472 -11.68 10.69 11.97
CA PHE A 472 -12.53 9.52 12.17
C PHE A 472 -12.06 8.58 13.29
N GLU A 473 -10.77 8.59 13.64
CA GLU A 473 -10.23 7.73 14.71
C GLU A 473 -10.96 7.89 16.05
N PRO A 474 -11.32 9.10 16.52
CA PRO A 474 -12.01 9.25 17.81
C PRO A 474 -13.38 8.60 17.88
N THR A 475 -14.06 8.39 16.77
CA THR A 475 -15.40 7.78 16.67
C THR A 475 -15.36 6.31 16.21
N GLY A 476 -14.17 5.76 15.97
CA GLY A 476 -14.03 4.43 15.37
C GLY A 476 -14.50 4.37 13.92
N GLY A 477 -14.42 5.49 13.20
CA GLY A 477 -14.77 5.57 11.80
C GLY A 477 -13.71 4.92 10.90
N ILE A 478 -14.06 4.67 9.64
CA ILE A 478 -13.32 3.80 8.74
C ILE A 478 -12.78 4.59 7.56
N ILE A 479 -11.50 4.45 7.30
CA ILE A 479 -10.88 4.88 6.06
C ILE A 479 -10.68 3.66 5.17
N ASN A 480 -11.46 3.59 4.10
CA ASN A 480 -11.34 2.60 3.04
C ASN A 480 -10.72 3.24 1.80
N TYR A 481 -9.78 2.59 1.17
CA TYR A 481 -9.13 3.11 -0.04
C TYR A 481 -9.27 2.14 -1.20
N HIS A 482 -9.33 2.69 -2.41
CA HIS A 482 -9.17 1.92 -3.62
C HIS A 482 -7.67 1.70 -3.87
N SER A 483 -7.27 0.44 -3.98
CA SER A 483 -5.87 0.08 -4.17
C SER A 483 -5.62 -0.43 -5.58
N ALA A 484 -4.62 0.15 -6.21
CA ALA A 484 -4.01 -0.39 -7.42
C ALA A 484 -2.50 -0.63 -7.23
N THR A 485 -1.95 -0.34 -6.03
CA THR A 485 -0.54 -0.54 -5.70
C THR A 485 -0.32 -0.52 -4.19
N LEU A 486 0.83 -1.04 -3.74
CA LEU A 486 1.25 -0.95 -2.34
C LEU A 486 1.83 0.43 -2.04
N ASN A 487 1.05 1.34 -1.49
CA ASN A 487 1.58 2.55 -0.88
C ASN A 487 1.70 2.37 0.64
N PHE A 488 2.66 1.56 1.07
CA PHE A 488 2.91 1.24 2.48
C PHE A 488 3.15 2.50 3.34
N VAL A 489 3.52 3.63 2.75
CA VAL A 489 3.75 4.91 3.46
C VAL A 489 2.44 5.60 3.87
N ALA A 490 1.41 5.47 3.05
CA ALA A 490 0.09 6.06 3.30
C ALA A 490 -0.86 5.09 4.05
N MET A 491 -0.68 3.80 3.87
CA MET A 491 -1.54 2.74 4.43
C MET A 491 -1.60 2.66 5.97
N PRO A 492 -0.64 3.15 6.77
CA PRO A 492 -0.79 3.24 8.22
C PRO A 492 -2.08 3.93 8.65
N TYR A 493 -2.54 4.91 7.87
CA TYR A 493 -3.73 5.72 8.14
C TYR A 493 -4.98 5.26 7.40
N THR A 494 -5.06 3.96 7.12
CA THR A 494 -6.22 3.31 6.50
C THR A 494 -6.63 2.08 7.30
N HIS A 495 -7.88 1.65 7.14
CA HIS A 495 -8.41 0.47 7.84
C HIS A 495 -8.59 -0.70 6.89
N MET A 496 -8.98 -0.43 5.64
CA MET A 496 -9.23 -1.46 4.65
C MET A 496 -9.01 -0.94 3.22
N GLY A 497 -8.73 -1.86 2.32
CA GLY A 497 -8.59 -1.60 0.89
C GLY A 497 -9.64 -2.33 0.06
N TRP A 498 -9.97 -1.77 -1.08
CA TRP A 498 -10.78 -2.40 -2.13
C TRP A 498 -9.93 -2.52 -3.39
N THR A 499 -9.59 -3.74 -3.79
CA THR A 499 -8.53 -4.03 -4.76
C THR A 499 -8.99 -4.97 -5.88
N GLY A 500 -8.19 -5.12 -6.90
CA GLY A 500 -8.37 -6.12 -7.95
C GLY A 500 -8.93 -5.59 -9.26
N GLU A 501 -9.26 -4.30 -9.40
CA GLU A 501 -9.80 -3.75 -10.63
C GLU A 501 -8.86 -3.96 -11.84
N SER A 502 -7.58 -3.68 -11.66
CA SER A 502 -6.58 -3.80 -12.72
C SER A 502 -6.44 -5.22 -13.29
N ILE A 503 -6.59 -6.24 -12.45
CA ILE A 503 -6.56 -7.65 -12.87
C ILE A 503 -7.88 -8.07 -13.51
N GLN A 504 -9.00 -7.61 -12.97
CA GLN A 504 -10.29 -7.99 -13.53
C GLN A 504 -10.49 -7.51 -14.95
N VAL A 505 -9.97 -6.34 -15.29
CA VAL A 505 -9.98 -5.86 -16.68
C VAL A 505 -9.31 -6.88 -17.60
N ASP A 506 -8.19 -7.46 -17.18
CA ASP A 506 -7.49 -8.49 -17.96
C ASP A 506 -8.24 -9.82 -17.98
N LEU A 507 -8.73 -10.30 -16.81
CA LEU A 507 -9.53 -11.53 -16.71
C LEU A 507 -10.87 -11.42 -17.47
N ILE A 508 -11.50 -10.26 -17.47
CA ILE A 508 -12.74 -10.00 -18.20
C ILE A 508 -12.51 -9.97 -19.71
N ARG A 509 -11.40 -9.38 -20.16
CA ARG A 509 -11.09 -9.22 -21.60
C ARG A 509 -10.57 -10.48 -22.25
N GLU A 510 -9.64 -11.16 -21.57
CA GLU A 510 -8.87 -12.29 -22.11
C GLU A 510 -9.43 -13.67 -21.72
N GLY A 511 -10.35 -13.70 -20.76
CA GLY A 511 -10.80 -14.91 -20.08
C GLY A 511 -9.88 -15.28 -18.92
N ALA A 512 -10.39 -16.09 -18.00
CA ALA A 512 -9.65 -16.56 -16.84
C ALA A 512 -8.54 -17.51 -17.30
N GLY A 513 -7.31 -17.02 -17.27
CA GLY A 513 -6.09 -17.83 -17.40
C GLY A 513 -5.60 -18.28 -16.02
N ASP A 514 -4.38 -18.82 -15.98
CA ASP A 514 -3.73 -19.11 -14.71
C ASP A 514 -3.52 -17.83 -13.91
N PHE A 515 -4.10 -17.81 -12.72
CA PHE A 515 -4.04 -16.62 -11.87
C PHE A 515 -2.66 -16.47 -11.21
N PRO A 516 -2.03 -15.29 -11.27
CA PRO A 516 -0.71 -15.07 -10.68
C PRO A 516 -0.76 -15.02 -9.15
N ILE A 517 -0.46 -16.15 -8.50
CA ILE A 517 -0.51 -16.31 -7.03
C ILE A 517 0.40 -15.30 -6.32
N GLY A 518 1.60 -15.06 -6.86
CA GLY A 518 2.53 -14.08 -6.31
C GLY A 518 1.92 -12.68 -6.21
N PHE A 519 1.17 -12.26 -7.23
CA PHE A 519 0.44 -10.99 -7.19
C PHE A 519 -0.63 -10.96 -6.08
N ALA A 520 -1.41 -12.04 -5.93
CA ALA A 520 -2.40 -12.11 -4.86
C ALA A 520 -1.77 -12.02 -3.47
N LYS A 521 -0.69 -12.76 -3.23
CA LYS A 521 0.06 -12.69 -1.97
C LYS A 521 0.59 -11.30 -1.68
N THR A 522 1.04 -10.59 -2.72
CA THR A 522 1.63 -9.26 -2.58
C THR A 522 0.58 -8.17 -2.34
N GLU A 523 -0.47 -8.12 -3.17
CA GLU A 523 -1.39 -6.97 -3.19
C GLU A 523 -2.79 -7.25 -2.64
N TRP A 524 -3.26 -8.50 -2.63
CA TRP A 524 -4.65 -8.79 -2.32
C TRP A 524 -4.90 -9.23 -0.89
N THR A 525 -3.98 -10.00 -0.29
CA THR A 525 -4.21 -10.52 1.06
C THR A 525 -4.14 -9.41 2.12
N GLY A 526 -3.37 -8.34 1.87
CA GLY A 526 -3.13 -7.25 2.80
C GLY A 526 -2.39 -7.64 4.08
N ARG A 527 -2.03 -8.91 4.26
CA ARG A 527 -1.39 -9.43 5.48
C ARG A 527 0.00 -8.84 5.66
N ASN A 528 0.79 -8.77 4.59
CA ASN A 528 2.10 -8.15 4.56
C ASN A 528 2.08 -6.64 4.85
N LEU A 529 0.91 -6.01 4.82
CA LEU A 529 0.71 -4.59 5.10
C LEU A 529 -0.01 -4.34 6.44
N GLY A 530 -0.73 -5.33 6.95
CA GLY A 530 -1.57 -5.20 8.13
C GLY A 530 -2.91 -4.49 7.86
N VAL A 531 -3.40 -4.55 6.63
CA VAL A 531 -4.65 -3.91 6.20
C VAL A 531 -5.60 -4.95 5.66
N ALA A 532 -6.87 -4.93 6.08
CA ALA A 532 -7.89 -5.81 5.49
C ALA A 532 -8.17 -5.42 4.05
N MET A 533 -8.44 -6.42 3.20
CA MET A 533 -8.74 -6.20 1.79
C MET A 533 -10.08 -6.82 1.41
N GLU A 534 -10.79 -6.15 0.51
CA GLU A 534 -11.95 -6.69 -0.20
C GLU A 534 -11.70 -6.64 -1.70
N MET A 535 -12.33 -7.54 -2.43
CA MET A 535 -12.17 -7.66 -3.87
C MET A 535 -13.23 -6.86 -4.62
N ILE A 536 -12.79 -6.15 -5.65
CA ILE A 536 -13.69 -5.62 -6.68
C ILE A 536 -14.12 -6.80 -7.57
N ALA A 537 -15.41 -6.89 -7.88
CA ALA A 537 -15.92 -7.85 -8.85
C ALA A 537 -16.88 -7.16 -9.83
N TYR A 538 -16.47 -7.12 -11.11
CA TYR A 538 -17.30 -6.65 -12.23
C TYR A 538 -17.70 -7.85 -13.08
N PRO A 539 -18.89 -8.45 -12.86
CA PRO A 539 -19.29 -9.61 -13.64
C PRO A 539 -19.42 -9.29 -15.13
N ASN A 540 -18.91 -10.18 -15.97
CA ASN A 540 -19.05 -10.15 -17.42
C ASN A 540 -19.29 -11.58 -17.95
N PRO A 541 -20.47 -12.15 -17.68
CA PRO A 541 -20.77 -13.54 -18.10
C PRO A 541 -20.70 -13.70 -19.63
N PRO A 542 -20.27 -14.87 -20.15
CA PRO A 542 -19.85 -16.05 -19.38
C PRO A 542 -18.38 -16.03 -18.95
N LYS A 543 -17.57 -15.05 -19.37
CA LYS A 543 -16.11 -15.04 -19.17
C LYS A 543 -15.71 -14.89 -17.71
N TRP A 544 -16.37 -13.98 -16.98
CA TRP A 544 -16.11 -13.69 -15.59
C TRP A 544 -17.42 -13.54 -14.83
N THR A 545 -17.69 -14.44 -13.90
CA THR A 545 -18.91 -14.44 -13.09
C THR A 545 -18.62 -14.09 -11.64
N ILE A 546 -19.67 -13.83 -10.86
CA ILE A 546 -19.52 -13.61 -9.42
C ILE A 546 -19.06 -14.91 -8.71
N ASP A 547 -19.40 -16.07 -9.24
CA ASP A 547 -18.89 -17.36 -8.75
C ASP A 547 -17.37 -17.47 -8.93
N HIS A 548 -16.86 -17.09 -10.11
CA HIS A 548 -15.42 -17.04 -10.38
C HIS A 548 -14.70 -16.11 -9.41
N ALA A 549 -15.24 -14.89 -9.22
CA ALA A 549 -14.68 -13.92 -8.30
C ALA A 549 -14.71 -14.42 -6.84
N THR A 550 -15.80 -15.09 -6.45
CA THR A 550 -15.94 -15.66 -5.10
C THR A 550 -14.94 -16.77 -4.84
N GLY A 551 -14.82 -17.73 -5.78
CA GLY A 551 -13.89 -18.86 -5.62
C GLY A 551 -12.43 -18.39 -5.57
N LEU A 552 -12.06 -17.45 -6.45
CA LEU A 552 -10.74 -16.82 -6.41
C LEU A 552 -10.50 -16.08 -5.09
N GLY A 553 -11.47 -15.29 -4.64
CA GLY A 553 -11.36 -14.48 -3.43
C GLY A 553 -11.28 -15.30 -2.15
N LEU A 554 -12.12 -16.33 -2.00
CA LEU A 554 -12.24 -17.10 -0.75
C LEU A 554 -10.90 -17.73 -0.31
N VAL A 555 -10.18 -18.39 -1.21
CA VAL A 555 -8.91 -19.05 -0.86
C VAL A 555 -7.78 -18.09 -0.57
N HIS A 556 -7.94 -16.80 -0.95
CA HIS A 556 -7.04 -15.70 -0.61
C HIS A 556 -7.56 -14.87 0.58
N CYS A 557 -8.67 -15.29 1.21
CA CYS A 557 -9.31 -14.61 2.33
C CYS A 557 -9.76 -13.18 2.02
N ILE A 558 -10.13 -12.92 0.77
CA ILE A 558 -10.78 -11.70 0.32
C ILE A 558 -12.13 -12.04 -0.32
N ILE A 559 -13.22 -11.39 0.10
CA ILE A 559 -14.52 -11.63 -0.50
C ILE A 559 -14.87 -10.46 -1.42
N PRO A 560 -15.52 -10.73 -2.57
CA PRO A 560 -16.07 -9.67 -3.38
C PRO A 560 -17.03 -8.79 -2.56
N ARG A 561 -16.82 -7.46 -2.61
CA ARG A 561 -17.80 -6.52 -2.06
C ARG A 561 -18.98 -6.42 -3.01
N PRO A 562 -20.22 -6.57 -2.55
CA PRO A 562 -21.38 -6.26 -3.37
C PRO A 562 -21.29 -4.84 -3.94
N PHE A 563 -21.55 -4.69 -5.24
CA PHE A 563 -21.55 -3.39 -5.91
C PHE A 563 -22.80 -3.24 -6.80
N TYR A 564 -23.79 -2.50 -6.31
CA TYR A 564 -25.01 -2.22 -7.06
C TYR A 564 -24.89 -0.87 -7.80
N PRO A 565 -25.34 -0.76 -9.07
CA PRO A 565 -25.97 -1.76 -9.92
C PRO A 565 -25.03 -2.57 -10.82
N ARG A 566 -23.69 -2.51 -10.60
CA ARG A 566 -22.73 -3.33 -11.36
C ARG A 566 -22.99 -4.82 -11.20
N MET A 567 -23.54 -5.22 -10.03
CA MET A 567 -24.09 -6.53 -9.74
C MET A 567 -25.62 -6.41 -9.60
N ASN A 568 -26.37 -7.39 -10.09
CA ASN A 568 -27.79 -7.50 -9.81
C ASN A 568 -28.05 -7.98 -8.37
N TRP A 569 -29.29 -7.88 -7.91
CA TRP A 569 -29.65 -8.24 -6.53
C TRP A 569 -29.44 -9.74 -6.23
N GLU A 570 -29.52 -10.63 -7.22
CA GLU A 570 -29.23 -12.05 -7.01
C GLU A 570 -27.76 -12.28 -6.64
N ASN A 571 -26.84 -11.56 -7.29
CA ASN A 571 -25.43 -11.59 -6.94
C ASN A 571 -25.18 -11.00 -5.54
N VAL A 572 -25.86 -9.92 -5.18
CA VAL A 572 -25.78 -9.32 -3.83
C VAL A 572 -26.26 -10.32 -2.78
N LYS A 573 -27.40 -10.96 -3.00
CA LYS A 573 -27.96 -12.02 -2.12
C LYS A 573 -27.00 -13.21 -1.99
N TYR A 574 -26.38 -13.62 -3.10
CA TYR A 574 -25.39 -14.71 -3.10
C TYR A 574 -24.20 -14.37 -2.21
N LEU A 575 -23.59 -13.19 -2.37
CA LEU A 575 -22.48 -12.75 -1.52
C LEU A 575 -22.87 -12.62 -0.04
N ALA A 576 -24.10 -12.16 0.23
CA ALA A 576 -24.63 -12.10 1.60
C ALA A 576 -24.74 -13.49 2.23
N LYS A 577 -25.14 -14.54 1.46
CA LYS A 577 -25.14 -15.92 1.93
C LYS A 577 -23.75 -16.44 2.26
N ILE A 578 -22.75 -16.11 1.43
CA ILE A 578 -21.35 -16.45 1.68
C ILE A 578 -20.89 -15.84 3.01
N ARG A 579 -21.13 -14.55 3.22
CA ARG A 579 -20.75 -13.86 4.47
C ARG A 579 -21.44 -14.48 5.69
N LYS A 580 -22.73 -14.77 5.59
CA LYS A 580 -23.51 -15.39 6.67
C LYS A 580 -23.01 -16.80 7.03
N ALA A 581 -22.43 -17.53 6.08
CA ALA A 581 -21.90 -18.88 6.31
C ALA A 581 -20.65 -18.86 7.23
N ILE A 582 -19.96 -17.73 7.30
CA ILE A 582 -18.66 -17.58 7.98
C ILE A 582 -18.69 -16.61 9.17
N ASP A 583 -19.73 -15.77 9.32
CA ASP A 583 -19.82 -14.68 10.31
C ASP A 583 -19.69 -15.14 11.77
N LYS A 584 -20.03 -16.38 12.06
CA LYS A 584 -19.98 -16.95 13.42
C LYS A 584 -18.64 -17.58 13.78
N PHE A 585 -17.72 -17.71 12.83
CA PHE A 585 -16.42 -18.30 13.11
C PHE A 585 -15.52 -17.32 13.84
N PRO A 586 -14.83 -17.72 14.94
CA PRO A 586 -14.06 -16.83 15.80
C PRO A 586 -12.66 -16.54 15.21
N PHE A 587 -12.57 -15.86 14.08
CA PHE A 587 -11.32 -15.54 13.37
C PHE A 587 -10.26 -14.89 14.25
N GLU A 588 -10.65 -14.00 15.20
CA GLU A 588 -9.71 -13.29 16.08
C GLU A 588 -8.88 -14.23 16.99
N LYS A 589 -9.39 -15.46 17.21
CA LYS A 589 -8.76 -16.47 18.06
C LYS A 589 -8.22 -17.66 17.29
N ALA A 590 -8.29 -17.62 15.95
CA ALA A 590 -7.92 -18.73 15.09
C ALA A 590 -6.54 -18.54 14.47
N ASP A 591 -5.86 -19.65 14.22
CA ASP A 591 -4.64 -19.70 13.46
C ASP A 591 -4.95 -19.87 11.97
N PHE A 592 -4.15 -19.23 11.11
CA PHE A 592 -4.37 -19.15 9.68
C PHE A 592 -3.40 -20.04 8.90
N PHE A 593 -3.92 -20.85 8.00
CA PHE A 593 -3.18 -21.80 7.17
C PHE A 593 -3.53 -21.62 5.68
N PRO A 594 -2.78 -20.78 4.96
CA PRO A 594 -3.01 -20.54 3.54
C PRO A 594 -2.46 -21.68 2.68
N TYR A 595 -3.11 -21.96 1.53
CA TYR A 595 -2.76 -23.06 0.62
C TYR A 595 -1.35 -22.94 0.02
N TRP A 596 -0.74 -21.78 0.02
CA TRP A 596 0.63 -21.56 -0.50
C TRP A 596 1.73 -21.85 0.52
N ARG A 597 1.39 -22.32 1.71
CA ARG A 597 2.31 -22.87 2.71
C ARG A 597 2.08 -24.36 2.86
N LYS A 598 3.02 -25.03 3.50
CA LYS A 598 2.85 -26.46 3.84
C LYS A 598 1.68 -26.62 4.80
N ASN A 599 0.69 -27.40 4.40
CA ASN A 599 -0.59 -27.60 5.10
C ASN A 599 -0.89 -29.07 5.32
N ASP A 600 -1.61 -29.36 6.42
CA ASP A 600 -2.07 -30.72 6.74
C ASP A 600 -3.39 -31.07 6.01
N ILE A 601 -4.22 -30.06 5.68
CA ILE A 601 -5.48 -30.25 4.96
C ILE A 601 -5.28 -29.89 3.50
N VAL A 602 -5.30 -30.90 2.66
CA VAL A 602 -5.16 -30.78 1.21
C VAL A 602 -6.28 -31.56 0.50
N ALA A 603 -6.67 -31.07 -0.65
CA ALA A 603 -7.59 -31.80 -1.53
C ALA A 603 -6.88 -32.93 -2.26
N SER A 604 -7.60 -33.99 -2.61
CA SER A 604 -7.08 -35.13 -3.39
C SER A 604 -6.65 -34.74 -4.81
N ASN A 605 -7.06 -33.56 -5.29
CA ASN A 605 -6.66 -32.99 -6.57
C ASN A 605 -5.92 -31.65 -6.32
N GLU A 606 -4.71 -31.52 -6.82
CA GLU A 606 -3.84 -30.35 -6.62
C GLU A 606 -4.37 -29.03 -7.21
N GLN A 607 -5.30 -29.09 -8.18
CA GLN A 607 -5.94 -27.90 -8.74
C GLN A 607 -6.86 -27.22 -7.73
N VAL A 608 -7.40 -27.98 -6.77
CA VAL A 608 -8.25 -27.48 -5.70
C VAL A 608 -7.37 -27.05 -4.52
N LYS A 609 -7.34 -25.75 -4.27
CA LYS A 609 -6.55 -25.15 -3.19
C LYS A 609 -7.37 -25.06 -1.93
N CYS A 610 -6.74 -25.31 -0.78
CA CYS A 610 -7.36 -25.35 0.54
C CYS A 610 -6.70 -24.35 1.48
N THR A 611 -7.40 -23.29 1.83
CA THR A 611 -7.01 -22.31 2.87
C THR A 611 -7.93 -22.47 4.06
N TYR A 612 -7.41 -22.52 5.29
CA TYR A 612 -8.24 -22.75 6.45
C TYR A 612 -7.78 -21.99 7.71
N TYR A 613 -8.72 -21.89 8.64
CA TYR A 613 -8.50 -21.37 9.98
C TYR A 613 -8.78 -22.46 11.01
N VAL A 614 -7.96 -22.54 12.04
CA VAL A 614 -8.11 -23.48 13.17
C VAL A 614 -8.36 -22.69 14.45
N TYR A 615 -9.49 -22.94 15.07
CA TYR A 615 -9.84 -22.41 16.38
C TYR A 615 -9.88 -23.52 17.42
N GLU A 616 -9.16 -23.36 18.52
CA GLU A 616 -9.26 -24.25 19.68
C GLU A 616 -10.26 -23.68 20.69
N GLY A 617 -11.37 -24.38 20.87
CA GLY A 617 -12.42 -23.98 21.79
C GLY A 617 -12.03 -24.15 23.26
N ILE A 618 -12.79 -23.53 24.18
CA ILE A 618 -12.55 -23.56 25.63
C ILE A 618 -12.53 -25.00 26.17
N ASN A 619 -13.20 -25.93 25.50
CA ASN A 619 -13.24 -27.37 25.84
C ASN A 619 -12.07 -28.17 25.22
N GLY A 620 -11.10 -27.51 24.61
CA GLY A 620 -9.96 -28.14 23.94
C GLY A 620 -10.28 -28.75 22.57
N LYS A 621 -11.57 -28.75 22.13
CA LYS A 621 -11.94 -29.25 20.80
C LYS A 621 -11.65 -28.23 19.71
N LYS A 622 -11.08 -28.73 18.61
CA LYS A 622 -10.75 -27.90 17.45
C LYS A 622 -11.95 -27.74 16.53
N GLN A 623 -12.12 -26.54 16.04
CA GLN A 623 -13.03 -26.19 14.97
C GLN A 623 -12.22 -25.61 13.80
N ILE A 624 -12.48 -26.08 12.59
CA ILE A 624 -11.77 -25.65 11.39
C ILE A 624 -12.79 -25.08 10.42
N LEU A 625 -12.48 -23.90 9.89
CA LEU A 625 -13.19 -23.31 8.77
C LEU A 625 -12.29 -23.38 7.54
N LEU A 626 -12.70 -24.15 6.54
CA LEU A 626 -11.96 -24.38 5.31
C LEU A 626 -12.64 -23.67 4.15
N PHE A 627 -11.82 -22.98 3.37
CA PHE A 627 -12.15 -22.47 2.04
C PHE A 627 -11.41 -23.29 1.01
N CYS A 628 -12.12 -23.88 0.05
CA CYS A 628 -11.49 -24.56 -1.06
C CYS A 628 -12.06 -24.07 -2.39
N SER A 629 -11.19 -23.99 -3.42
CA SER A 629 -11.57 -23.58 -4.76
C SER A 629 -10.64 -24.21 -5.80
N ASN A 630 -11.22 -24.56 -6.93
CA ASN A 630 -10.47 -24.98 -8.11
C ASN A 630 -9.92 -23.74 -8.84
N LEU A 631 -8.63 -23.47 -8.71
CA LEU A 631 -7.97 -22.33 -9.37
C LEU A 631 -7.54 -22.61 -10.83
N SER A 632 -7.93 -23.76 -11.39
CA SER A 632 -7.63 -24.15 -12.76
C SER A 632 -8.82 -23.88 -13.69
N THR A 633 -8.53 -23.70 -14.97
CA THR A 633 -9.52 -23.65 -16.05
C THR A 633 -10.12 -25.04 -16.38
N LYS A 634 -9.53 -26.13 -15.85
CA LYS A 634 -10.00 -27.51 -16.03
C LYS A 634 -10.86 -27.93 -14.86
N GLU A 635 -11.84 -28.79 -15.13
CA GLU A 635 -12.67 -29.42 -14.09
C GLU A 635 -11.82 -30.36 -13.21
N ALA A 636 -12.15 -30.41 -11.94
CA ALA A 636 -11.60 -31.34 -10.97
C ALA A 636 -12.74 -32.19 -10.41
N LEU A 637 -12.79 -33.47 -10.80
CA LEU A 637 -13.87 -34.38 -10.48
C LEU A 637 -13.52 -35.31 -9.32
N ASN A 638 -14.52 -35.72 -8.54
CA ASN A 638 -14.41 -36.66 -7.41
C ASN A 638 -13.35 -36.24 -6.40
N VAL A 639 -13.28 -34.94 -6.08
CA VAL A 639 -12.30 -34.38 -5.18
C VAL A 639 -12.70 -34.64 -3.73
N ALA A 640 -11.92 -35.44 -3.02
CA ALA A 640 -12.07 -35.64 -1.59
C ALA A 640 -11.21 -34.64 -0.79
N ILE A 641 -11.72 -34.23 0.36
CA ILE A 641 -11.00 -33.38 1.33
C ILE A 641 -11.02 -34.14 2.67
N PRO A 642 -10.11 -35.13 2.83
CA PRO A 642 -10.10 -35.99 4.02
C PRO A 642 -9.57 -35.25 5.24
N LEU A 643 -10.22 -35.47 6.39
CA LEU A 643 -9.72 -35.07 7.70
C LEU A 643 -10.24 -36.06 8.76
N ASP A 644 -9.37 -36.98 9.13
CA ASP A 644 -9.72 -38.03 10.10
C ASP A 644 -9.95 -37.45 11.51
N GLY A 645 -10.94 -37.98 12.20
CA GLY A 645 -11.27 -37.55 13.58
C GLY A 645 -12.21 -36.34 13.64
N TYR A 646 -12.64 -35.81 12.52
CA TYR A 646 -13.55 -34.66 12.45
C TYR A 646 -14.90 -35.00 11.81
N GLU A 647 -15.91 -34.25 12.19
CA GLU A 647 -17.20 -34.20 11.54
C GLU A 647 -17.21 -33.06 10.50
N MET A 648 -17.47 -33.39 9.24
CA MET A 648 -17.51 -32.42 8.14
C MET A 648 -18.93 -31.90 7.92
N LYS A 649 -19.05 -30.58 7.76
CA LYS A 649 -20.30 -29.91 7.37
C LYS A 649 -20.05 -28.90 6.26
N VAL A 650 -20.70 -29.05 5.12
CA VAL A 650 -20.68 -28.06 4.05
C VAL A 650 -21.58 -26.90 4.44
N LEU A 651 -21.01 -25.69 4.57
CA LEU A 651 -21.73 -24.47 4.93
C LEU A 651 -22.28 -23.75 3.70
N ASN A 652 -21.49 -23.74 2.61
CA ASN A 652 -21.89 -23.19 1.31
C ASN A 652 -21.02 -23.79 0.20
N THR A 653 -21.58 -24.00 -0.97
CA THR A 653 -20.83 -24.41 -2.16
C THR A 653 -21.62 -24.10 -3.44
N ASN A 654 -20.90 -23.83 -4.54
CA ASN A 654 -21.41 -23.84 -5.91
C ASN A 654 -20.81 -24.99 -6.74
N ALA A 655 -19.99 -25.85 -6.12
CA ALA A 655 -19.56 -27.14 -6.68
C ALA A 655 -20.62 -28.21 -6.46
N LYS A 656 -20.64 -29.24 -7.32
CA LYS A 656 -21.51 -30.39 -7.13
C LYS A 656 -20.98 -31.25 -6.00
N VAL A 657 -21.84 -31.61 -5.06
CA VAL A 657 -21.54 -32.59 -3.99
C VAL A 657 -22.05 -33.98 -4.44
N ASN A 658 -21.17 -34.96 -4.41
CA ASN A 658 -21.48 -36.34 -4.78
C ASN A 658 -21.99 -37.12 -3.55
N ASP A 659 -22.64 -38.30 -3.79
CA ASP A 659 -23.23 -39.13 -2.74
C ASP A 659 -22.19 -39.66 -1.72
N ASP A 660 -20.94 -39.81 -2.13
CA ASP A 660 -19.83 -40.24 -1.28
C ASP A 660 -19.18 -39.08 -0.50
N GLY A 661 -19.69 -37.85 -0.63
CA GLY A 661 -19.18 -36.64 0.02
C GLY A 661 -18.02 -36.00 -0.72
N SER A 662 -17.61 -36.51 -1.88
CA SER A 662 -16.64 -35.82 -2.75
C SER A 662 -17.30 -34.70 -3.52
N PHE A 663 -16.47 -33.86 -4.18
CA PHE A 663 -16.91 -32.70 -4.94
C PHE A 663 -16.47 -32.75 -6.39
N ASP A 664 -17.33 -32.27 -7.29
CA ASP A 664 -16.95 -31.95 -8.67
C ASP A 664 -16.87 -30.41 -8.79
N PHE A 665 -15.66 -29.89 -9.00
CA PHE A 665 -15.41 -28.46 -9.14
C PHE A 665 -15.19 -28.09 -10.61
N GLY A 666 -16.00 -27.22 -11.15
CA GLY A 666 -15.67 -26.45 -12.35
C GLY A 666 -14.64 -25.34 -12.06
N MET A 667 -14.29 -24.55 -13.07
CA MET A 667 -13.36 -23.43 -12.95
C MET A 667 -13.84 -22.44 -11.87
N TYR A 668 -12.96 -22.12 -10.92
CA TYR A 668 -13.21 -21.24 -9.77
C TYR A 668 -14.44 -21.55 -8.93
N GLN A 669 -15.05 -22.74 -9.11
CA GLN A 669 -16.05 -23.20 -8.16
C GLN A 669 -15.41 -23.47 -6.80
N CYS A 670 -16.17 -23.24 -5.74
CA CYS A 670 -15.66 -23.25 -4.38
C CYS A 670 -16.61 -23.94 -3.40
N ALA A 671 -16.08 -24.32 -2.24
CA ALA A 671 -16.85 -24.72 -1.08
C ALA A 671 -16.30 -24.11 0.20
N ILE A 672 -17.22 -23.83 1.13
CA ILE A 672 -16.95 -23.43 2.51
C ILE A 672 -17.36 -24.60 3.39
N ILE A 673 -16.42 -25.16 4.12
CA ILE A 673 -16.60 -26.37 4.91
C ILE A 673 -16.17 -26.08 6.36
N SER A 674 -16.97 -26.52 7.31
CA SER A 674 -16.56 -26.58 8.70
C SER A 674 -16.25 -28.00 9.12
N PHE A 675 -15.19 -28.17 9.90
CA PHE A 675 -14.86 -29.41 10.57
C PHE A 675 -14.91 -29.17 12.08
N THR A 676 -15.53 -30.12 12.79
CA THR A 676 -15.58 -30.12 14.27
C THR A 676 -14.98 -31.41 14.78
N GLU A 677 -14.02 -31.33 15.67
CA GLU A 677 -13.37 -32.49 16.27
C GLU A 677 -14.41 -33.35 17.04
N ARG A 678 -14.41 -34.66 16.81
CA ARG A 678 -15.38 -35.60 17.36
C ARG A 678 -15.27 -35.83 18.87
#